data_176620a9a88bf1906f7450814a2e6890
#
_entry.id   176620a9a88bf1906f7450814a2e6890
#
_cell.length_a   1.000
_cell.length_b   1.000
_cell.length_c   1.000
_cell.angle_alpha   90.00
_cell.angle_beta   90.00
_cell.angle_gamma   90.00
#
_symmetry.space_group_name_H-M   'P 1'
#
loop_
_entity.id
_entity.type
_entity.pdbx_description
1 polymer ?
#
loop_
_entity_poly.entity_id
_entity_poly.type
_entity_poly.pdbx_seq_one_letter_code
_entity_poly.pdbx_strand_id
1 'polypeptide(L)'
;MGSGDSLSKIAALIVFVVLKVQALPTQTGDYVDAGELRDDILEINRGLNHLFEGDIAIDPSRNAILDQTRRWKFPIPYILTDSLELNAKGVILQAFEEYRLRSCVDFKPYEGESSYVSFTKLSGCWSYVGDDRTGQNVSIGARCDTKAIVQHELLHALGFYHEQSRSDRDGYVKIWWDQIEDGMEHNFNKYEDDFITDLNTPYDYESIMHYRPLSFNKNNSIPTITTAIPYFNEVIGQRLDFSAVDITRLNRMYDCANTHTLLDQCSFEFINICGMIQNEEDNADWVQTLSDPADMDHTVAGRCRDSGYFMRFDTSSGAPGSSALLESRILYPKRDEQCLQFFYKMTGAAGDKLVIWIRTDDGTGTVRHVRKIHTITGSGHAAWKIAHVTLRVTEKFRYFFQGVRGSPGSSGVVLIDDITLTETICPSAVWQIHNFTGVLANTSVGGSLKSECFLNSEGHSFGISVYPNGKESDYPDYVGMTLHLCSGENDAVMQWPAENRQATIVAMDQDPDVKLRMSSTRSFTTDNNPRWNRPTATSAAMWDDNCQCFRGPDFGWSTFISHMHLHSRSFLKDNDLIITADFNDLTHLIKTEVPVNPARPSNDITDEDPISEVEMRTEVSKHREARAANPCRPNPCFSGGVCVESEGQASCRCVTTQTTYYAGKRCEELNVDRGIVGALIGGAAGTVILTLAIFTVIRRAQ
;
A
#
# COMPACT_ATOMS: atom_id res chain seq x y z
N MET A 1 -44.09 61.02 -23.97
CA MET A 1 -43.61 59.93 -24.82
C MET A 1 -42.16 59.60 -24.41
N GLY A 2 -41.95 58.45 -23.74
CA GLY A 2 -40.60 58.08 -23.30
C GLY A 2 -40.58 57.34 -21.93
N SER A 3 -41.33 56.24 -21.77
CA SER A 3 -41.27 55.41 -20.55
C SER A 3 -41.42 53.90 -20.83
N GLY A 4 -41.09 53.46 -22.06
CA GLY A 4 -41.26 52.07 -22.46
C GLY A 4 -39.96 51.23 -22.47
N ASP A 5 -38.78 51.87 -22.50
CA ASP A 5 -37.52 51.15 -22.77
C ASP A 5 -36.70 50.70 -21.55
N SER A 6 -37.10 51.15 -20.36
CA SER A 6 -36.36 50.79 -19.13
C SER A 6 -36.77 49.46 -18.51
N LEU A 7 -38.02 49.05 -18.65
CA LEU A 7 -38.54 47.79 -18.10
C LEU A 7 -38.13 46.54 -18.91
N SER A 8 -37.94 46.70 -20.21
CA SER A 8 -37.49 45.61 -21.11
C SER A 8 -36.03 45.25 -20.88
N LYS A 9 -35.15 46.23 -20.56
CA LYS A 9 -33.74 45.98 -20.26
C LYS A 9 -33.50 45.37 -18.88
N ILE A 10 -34.37 45.68 -17.91
CA ILE A 10 -34.30 45.09 -16.55
C ILE A 10 -34.80 43.64 -16.59
N ALA A 11 -35.85 43.35 -17.36
CA ALA A 11 -36.35 41.98 -17.53
C ALA A 11 -35.33 41.10 -18.29
N ALA A 12 -34.64 41.64 -19.28
CA ALA A 12 -33.58 40.91 -19.99
C ALA A 12 -32.34 40.65 -19.08
N LEU A 13 -32.00 41.59 -18.16
CA LEU A 13 -30.89 41.42 -17.23
C LEU A 13 -31.21 40.41 -16.11
N ILE A 14 -32.47 40.35 -15.66
CA ILE A 14 -32.92 39.37 -14.66
C ILE A 14 -32.99 37.96 -15.26
N VAL A 15 -33.39 37.80 -16.52
CA VAL A 15 -33.39 36.51 -17.21
C VAL A 15 -31.95 36.00 -17.45
N PHE A 16 -30.98 36.90 -17.72
CA PHE A 16 -29.57 36.52 -17.85
C PHE A 16 -28.87 36.21 -16.53
N VAL A 17 -29.32 36.76 -15.39
CA VAL A 17 -28.79 36.48 -14.06
C VAL A 17 -29.37 35.19 -13.48
N VAL A 18 -30.64 34.85 -13.79
CA VAL A 18 -31.28 33.61 -13.33
C VAL A 18 -30.84 32.37 -14.15
N LEU A 19 -30.33 32.56 -15.37
CA LEU A 19 -29.81 31.47 -16.20
C LEU A 19 -28.29 31.16 -15.96
N LYS A 20 -27.64 31.81 -14.98
CA LYS A 20 -26.30 31.46 -14.47
C LYS A 20 -26.34 30.62 -13.20
N VAL A 21 -27.51 30.09 -12.82
CA VAL A 21 -27.60 29.12 -11.75
C VAL A 21 -27.50 27.72 -12.36
N GLN A 22 -26.30 27.15 -12.25
CA GLN A 22 -26.01 25.72 -12.22
C GLN A 22 -26.52 24.88 -13.41
N ALA A 23 -25.80 24.94 -14.52
CA ALA A 23 -25.46 23.69 -15.16
C ALA A 23 -24.30 23.09 -14.33
N LEU A 24 -24.56 22.05 -13.55
CA LEU A 24 -23.54 21.07 -13.22
C LEU A 24 -22.82 20.72 -14.54
N PRO A 25 -21.48 20.67 -14.58
CA PRO A 25 -20.80 20.21 -15.76
C PRO A 25 -21.33 18.82 -16.06
N THR A 26 -22.12 18.70 -17.11
CA THR A 26 -22.34 17.41 -17.75
C THR A 26 -20.94 16.88 -18.04
N GLN A 27 -20.63 15.68 -17.57
CA GLN A 27 -19.43 14.93 -17.90
C GLN A 27 -19.28 14.81 -19.43
N THR A 28 -18.83 15.87 -20.05
CA THR A 28 -18.31 15.84 -21.43
C THR A 28 -16.82 15.86 -21.27
N GLY A 29 -16.25 14.76 -20.73
CA GLY A 29 -14.89 14.92 -20.35
C GLY A 29 -13.99 13.81 -20.78
N ASP A 30 -12.77 14.22 -20.97
CA ASP A 30 -11.61 13.39 -21.09
C ASP A 30 -11.10 12.93 -19.71
N TYR A 31 -11.92 13.06 -18.64
CA TYR A 31 -11.55 12.76 -17.26
C TYR A 31 -12.56 11.86 -16.54
N VAL A 32 -12.05 11.06 -15.61
CA VAL A 32 -12.84 10.22 -14.70
C VAL A 32 -13.50 11.07 -13.61
N ASP A 33 -12.69 11.88 -12.94
CA ASP A 33 -13.07 12.81 -11.88
C ASP A 33 -12.00 13.91 -11.72
N ALA A 34 -12.15 14.79 -10.73
CA ALA A 34 -11.17 15.84 -10.43
C ALA A 34 -9.87 15.32 -9.77
N GLY A 35 -9.71 14.00 -9.57
CA GLY A 35 -8.51 13.44 -8.98
C GLY A 35 -8.35 13.78 -7.50
N GLU A 36 -7.22 14.37 -7.09
CA GLU A 36 -6.93 14.73 -5.70
C GLU A 36 -7.88 15.80 -5.14
N LEU A 37 -8.41 16.67 -6.00
CA LEU A 37 -9.42 17.68 -5.64
C LEU A 37 -10.84 17.13 -5.53
N ARG A 38 -11.02 15.83 -5.68
CA ARG A 38 -12.32 15.18 -5.54
C ARG A 38 -12.93 15.43 -4.16
N ASP A 39 -14.28 15.41 -4.10
CA ASP A 39 -15.02 15.38 -2.83
C ASP A 39 -14.50 14.24 -1.93
N ASP A 40 -14.28 14.56 -0.67
CA ASP A 40 -13.91 13.57 0.34
C ASP A 40 -15.17 12.88 0.90
N ILE A 41 -14.96 11.89 1.76
CA ILE A 41 -16.02 11.09 2.40
C ILE A 41 -17.12 11.98 2.98
N LEU A 42 -16.75 13.02 3.74
CA LEU A 42 -17.73 13.91 4.40
C LEU A 42 -18.56 14.74 3.43
N GLU A 43 -17.98 15.20 2.31
CA GLU A 43 -18.74 15.89 1.26
C GLU A 43 -19.66 14.93 0.51
N ILE A 44 -19.21 13.69 0.25
CA ILE A 44 -20.03 12.64 -0.37
C ILE A 44 -21.21 12.27 0.54
N ASN A 45 -20.96 12.21 1.85
CA ASN A 45 -21.95 11.83 2.87
C ASN A 45 -22.83 12.99 3.34
N ARG A 46 -22.65 14.20 2.80
CA ARG A 46 -23.43 15.36 3.21
C ARG A 46 -24.94 15.08 3.15
N GLY A 47 -25.62 15.29 4.30
CA GLY A 47 -27.04 15.00 4.45
C GLY A 47 -27.39 13.59 4.96
N LEU A 48 -26.42 12.72 5.18
CA LEU A 48 -26.61 11.42 5.82
C LEU A 48 -26.53 11.56 7.35
N ASN A 49 -27.49 12.27 7.95
CA ASN A 49 -27.48 12.66 9.38
C ASN A 49 -27.60 11.48 10.38
N HIS A 50 -27.73 10.25 9.89
CA HIS A 50 -27.76 9.04 10.71
C HIS A 50 -26.34 8.45 10.93
N LEU A 51 -25.33 8.97 10.25
CA LEU A 51 -23.95 8.55 10.43
C LEU A 51 -23.30 9.37 11.56
N PHE A 52 -22.56 8.68 12.40
CA PHE A 52 -21.73 9.28 13.44
C PHE A 52 -20.34 9.60 12.87
N GLU A 53 -19.75 10.72 13.29
CA GLU A 53 -18.48 11.20 12.71
C GLU A 53 -18.49 11.24 11.16
N GLY A 54 -19.68 11.32 10.54
CA GLY A 54 -19.88 11.51 9.10
C GLY A 54 -19.81 10.25 8.24
N ASP A 55 -19.25 9.13 8.72
CA ASP A 55 -19.07 7.89 7.97
C ASP A 55 -19.14 6.61 8.82
N ILE A 56 -19.40 6.73 10.12
CA ILE A 56 -19.56 5.57 11.01
C ILE A 56 -21.05 5.25 11.18
N ALA A 57 -21.47 4.06 10.77
CA ALA A 57 -22.79 3.55 11.09
C ALA A 57 -22.83 3.08 12.53
N ILE A 58 -23.71 3.68 13.34
CA ILE A 58 -23.88 3.31 14.74
C ILE A 58 -25.02 2.28 14.88
N ASP A 59 -24.74 1.22 15.61
CA ASP A 59 -25.78 0.44 16.29
C ASP A 59 -25.91 0.98 17.73
N PRO A 60 -27.08 1.50 18.14
CA PRO A 60 -27.27 2.13 19.46
C PRO A 60 -26.97 1.20 20.66
N SER A 61 -26.85 -0.10 20.43
CA SER A 61 -26.59 -1.10 21.46
C SER A 61 -25.09 -1.39 21.71
N ARG A 62 -24.15 -0.66 21.04
CA ARG A 62 -22.77 -1.12 20.92
C ARG A 62 -21.73 -0.08 21.33
N ASN A 63 -20.89 -0.45 22.29
CA ASN A 63 -19.75 0.30 22.77
C ASN A 63 -18.42 -0.42 22.45
N ALA A 64 -17.53 0.27 21.76
CA ALA A 64 -16.07 0.36 21.92
C ALA A 64 -15.08 -0.75 21.55
N ILE A 65 -13.95 -0.25 21.01
CA ILE A 65 -12.72 -0.90 20.52
C ILE A 65 -11.92 -1.67 21.57
N LEU A 66 -11.98 -1.30 22.85
CA LEU A 66 -11.32 -2.06 23.92
C LEU A 66 -11.93 -3.46 24.08
N ASP A 67 -13.13 -3.68 23.55
CA ASP A 67 -13.74 -4.99 23.53
C ASP A 67 -13.04 -5.90 22.50
N GLN A 68 -12.08 -6.68 22.98
CA GLN A 68 -11.36 -7.69 22.18
C GLN A 68 -12.32 -8.70 21.51
N THR A 69 -13.55 -8.80 21.98
CA THR A 69 -14.54 -9.69 21.39
C THR A 69 -15.06 -9.21 20.05
N ARG A 70 -14.81 -7.94 19.68
CA ARG A 70 -15.16 -7.33 18.39
C ARG A 70 -14.01 -7.32 17.38
N ARG A 71 -12.93 -8.02 17.66
CA ARG A 71 -11.82 -8.20 16.72
C ARG A 71 -12.13 -9.32 15.76
N TRP A 72 -11.87 -9.06 14.49
CA TRP A 72 -11.99 -10.05 13.43
C TRP A 72 -11.00 -11.19 13.60
N LYS A 73 -11.43 -12.37 13.15
CA LYS A 73 -10.52 -13.51 12.92
C LYS A 73 -10.18 -13.56 11.44
N PHE A 74 -8.92 -13.81 11.13
CA PHE A 74 -8.47 -13.88 9.75
C PHE A 74 -8.49 -15.31 9.21
N PRO A 75 -8.77 -15.49 7.92
CA PRO A 75 -9.19 -14.49 6.95
C PRO A 75 -10.64 -14.01 7.19
N ILE A 76 -10.91 -12.72 6.91
CA ILE A 76 -12.26 -12.12 7.00
C ILE A 76 -13.09 -12.56 5.80
N PRO A 77 -14.26 -13.19 5.99
CA PRO A 77 -15.15 -13.52 4.88
C PRO A 77 -15.77 -12.26 4.29
N TYR A 78 -15.84 -12.16 2.95
CA TYR A 78 -16.44 -11.01 2.29
C TYR A 78 -17.41 -11.38 1.17
N ILE A 79 -18.36 -10.49 0.91
CA ILE A 79 -19.26 -10.51 -0.24
C ILE A 79 -19.09 -9.22 -1.03
N LEU A 80 -18.94 -9.32 -2.36
CA LEU A 80 -19.08 -8.20 -3.28
C LEU A 80 -20.46 -8.30 -3.92
N THR A 81 -21.40 -7.44 -3.51
CA THR A 81 -22.78 -7.51 -4.02
C THR A 81 -22.88 -7.04 -5.48
N ASP A 82 -23.93 -7.47 -6.16
CA ASP A 82 -24.19 -7.06 -7.56
C ASP A 82 -24.54 -5.58 -7.70
N SER A 83 -24.89 -4.90 -6.60
CA SER A 83 -25.15 -3.46 -6.60
C SER A 83 -23.88 -2.63 -6.79
N LEU A 84 -22.70 -3.18 -6.51
CA LEU A 84 -21.42 -2.49 -6.67
C LEU A 84 -21.10 -2.23 -8.15
N GLU A 85 -20.56 -1.05 -8.42
CA GLU A 85 -19.94 -0.77 -9.70
C GLU A 85 -18.69 -1.64 -9.91
N LEU A 86 -18.41 -1.98 -11.16
CA LEU A 86 -17.30 -2.88 -11.49
C LEU A 86 -15.96 -2.29 -11.02
N ASN A 87 -15.78 -0.96 -11.16
CA ASN A 87 -14.59 -0.27 -10.66
C ASN A 87 -14.43 -0.45 -9.13
N ALA A 88 -15.52 -0.30 -8.38
CA ALA A 88 -15.52 -0.48 -6.93
C ALA A 88 -15.08 -1.91 -6.54
N LYS A 89 -15.59 -2.94 -7.25
CA LYS A 89 -15.18 -4.33 -7.00
C LYS A 89 -13.67 -4.52 -7.17
N GLY A 90 -13.08 -3.99 -8.26
CA GLY A 90 -11.64 -4.06 -8.49
C GLY A 90 -10.83 -3.29 -7.44
N VAL A 91 -11.26 -2.09 -7.07
CA VAL A 91 -10.59 -1.25 -6.06
C VAL A 91 -10.65 -1.89 -4.67
N ILE A 92 -11.74 -2.56 -4.30
CA ILE A 92 -11.83 -3.33 -3.04
C ILE A 92 -10.78 -4.44 -3.01
N LEU A 93 -10.61 -5.17 -4.10
CA LEU A 93 -9.58 -6.22 -4.18
C LEU A 93 -8.16 -5.63 -4.11
N GLN A 94 -7.91 -4.46 -4.71
CA GLN A 94 -6.63 -3.75 -4.55
C GLN A 94 -6.38 -3.36 -3.09
N ALA A 95 -7.39 -2.86 -2.38
CA ALA A 95 -7.26 -2.54 -0.96
C ALA A 95 -6.92 -3.78 -0.13
N PHE A 96 -7.51 -4.94 -0.41
CA PHE A 96 -7.15 -6.20 0.26
C PHE A 96 -5.68 -6.56 0.07
N GLU A 97 -5.11 -6.36 -1.12
CA GLU A 97 -3.68 -6.64 -1.36
C GLU A 97 -2.78 -5.70 -0.53
N GLU A 98 -3.16 -4.42 -0.34
CA GLU A 98 -2.42 -3.49 0.51
C GLU A 98 -2.44 -3.91 1.99
N TYR A 99 -3.59 -4.40 2.49
CA TYR A 99 -3.67 -4.97 3.83
C TYR A 99 -2.77 -6.21 3.99
N ARG A 100 -2.78 -7.11 3.01
CA ARG A 100 -1.94 -8.33 2.98
C ARG A 100 -0.45 -8.02 2.92
N LEU A 101 -0.09 -6.96 2.19
CA LEU A 101 1.30 -6.55 2.01
C LEU A 101 1.92 -6.01 3.30
N ARG A 102 1.13 -5.31 4.12
CA ARG A 102 1.62 -4.54 5.27
C ARG A 102 1.24 -5.10 6.63
N SER A 103 0.32 -6.07 6.67
CA SER A 103 -0.22 -6.64 7.91
C SER A 103 -0.47 -8.15 7.79
N CYS A 104 -0.97 -8.74 8.87
CA CYS A 104 -1.47 -10.11 8.88
C CYS A 104 -2.96 -10.20 8.53
N VAL A 105 -3.61 -9.10 8.22
CA VAL A 105 -5.02 -9.07 7.81
C VAL A 105 -5.16 -9.75 6.45
N ASP A 106 -6.13 -10.65 6.36
CA ASP A 106 -6.44 -11.39 5.14
C ASP A 106 -7.94 -11.50 4.95
N PHE A 107 -8.36 -11.68 3.71
CA PHE A 107 -9.75 -11.75 3.29
C PHE A 107 -9.99 -12.98 2.43
N LYS A 108 -11.19 -13.58 2.54
CA LYS A 108 -11.61 -14.67 1.69
C LYS A 108 -13.05 -14.48 1.22
N PRO A 109 -13.46 -15.06 0.09
CA PRO A 109 -14.86 -15.13 -0.29
C PRO A 109 -15.69 -15.80 0.83
N TYR A 110 -16.94 -15.32 0.99
CA TYR A 110 -17.89 -15.86 1.95
C TYR A 110 -18.31 -17.29 1.61
N GLU A 111 -18.28 -18.21 2.57
CA GLU A 111 -18.62 -19.62 2.44
C GLU A 111 -19.69 -20.09 3.44
N GLY A 112 -20.40 -19.14 4.08
CA GLY A 112 -21.46 -19.44 5.05
C GLY A 112 -21.10 -19.11 6.49
N GLU A 113 -20.06 -18.31 6.72
CA GLU A 113 -19.66 -17.87 8.06
C GLU A 113 -20.72 -16.95 8.68
N SER A 114 -20.84 -16.99 10.02
CA SER A 114 -21.76 -16.11 10.75
C SER A 114 -21.32 -14.64 10.72
N SER A 115 -20.01 -14.39 10.69
CA SER A 115 -19.38 -13.09 10.73
C SER A 115 -18.72 -12.82 9.38
N TYR A 116 -19.15 -11.78 8.67
CA TYR A 116 -18.63 -11.40 7.35
C TYR A 116 -18.88 -9.93 7.01
N VAL A 117 -18.12 -9.40 6.07
CA VAL A 117 -18.30 -8.06 5.52
C VAL A 117 -19.00 -8.14 4.17
N SER A 118 -20.09 -7.41 4.01
CA SER A 118 -20.81 -7.26 2.75
C SER A 118 -20.55 -5.88 2.15
N PHE A 119 -19.73 -5.82 1.11
CA PHE A 119 -19.55 -4.59 0.35
C PHE A 119 -20.74 -4.37 -0.56
N THR A 120 -21.36 -3.20 -0.45
CA THR A 120 -22.60 -2.90 -1.16
C THR A 120 -22.65 -1.43 -1.56
N LYS A 121 -23.32 -1.11 -2.68
CA LYS A 121 -23.53 0.26 -3.12
C LYS A 121 -24.80 0.81 -2.45
N LEU A 122 -24.62 1.46 -1.31
CA LEU A 122 -25.65 2.24 -0.65
C LEU A 122 -25.39 3.75 -0.84
N SER A 123 -26.11 4.61 -0.12
CA SER A 123 -25.83 6.05 -0.13
C SER A 123 -24.58 6.33 0.70
N GLY A 124 -23.56 6.95 0.09
CA GLY A 124 -22.33 7.39 0.74
C GLY A 124 -21.30 6.30 0.97
N CYS A 125 -20.21 6.70 1.62
CA CYS A 125 -19.10 5.87 2.04
C CYS A 125 -19.17 5.73 3.56
N TRP A 126 -19.34 4.53 4.10
CA TRP A 126 -19.43 4.32 5.54
C TRP A 126 -19.26 2.86 5.95
N SER A 127 -18.89 2.65 7.20
CA SER A 127 -18.76 1.34 7.81
C SER A 127 -19.23 1.30 9.26
N TYR A 128 -19.47 0.09 9.77
CA TYR A 128 -19.54 -0.18 11.22
C TYR A 128 -18.13 -0.31 11.80
N VAL A 129 -17.99 -0.12 13.12
CA VAL A 129 -16.70 -0.24 13.80
C VAL A 129 -16.56 -1.61 14.46
N GLY A 130 -15.54 -2.37 14.04
CA GLY A 130 -15.25 -3.72 14.54
C GLY A 130 -16.19 -4.79 14.00
N ASP A 131 -15.95 -6.05 14.39
CA ASP A 131 -16.80 -7.22 14.05
C ASP A 131 -18.07 -7.22 14.89
N ASP A 132 -19.23 -7.19 14.29
CA ASP A 132 -20.53 -7.28 14.98
C ASP A 132 -21.01 -8.72 15.19
N ARG A 133 -20.22 -9.71 14.75
CA ARG A 133 -20.46 -11.14 14.82
C ARG A 133 -21.64 -11.65 14.00
N THR A 134 -22.15 -10.79 13.14
CA THR A 134 -23.13 -11.10 12.13
C THR A 134 -22.64 -10.58 10.80
N GLY A 135 -23.39 -10.68 9.72
CA GLY A 135 -23.03 -10.00 8.47
C GLY A 135 -23.24 -8.49 8.62
N GLN A 136 -22.21 -7.68 8.31
CA GLN A 136 -22.28 -6.22 8.34
C GLN A 136 -21.94 -5.61 6.99
N ASN A 137 -22.57 -4.48 6.69
CA ASN A 137 -22.34 -3.75 5.46
C ASN A 137 -21.15 -2.80 5.59
N VAL A 138 -20.39 -2.67 4.51
CA VAL A 138 -19.52 -1.54 4.21
C VAL A 138 -20.06 -0.91 2.94
N SER A 139 -20.45 0.36 3.01
CA SER A 139 -21.01 1.08 1.87
C SER A 139 -19.90 1.68 1.02
N ILE A 140 -19.82 1.23 -0.23
CA ILE A 140 -19.01 1.85 -1.28
C ILE A 140 -19.99 2.42 -2.31
N GLY A 141 -20.57 3.56 -1.95
CA GLY A 141 -21.55 4.28 -2.77
C GLY A 141 -20.90 4.96 -3.98
N ALA A 142 -21.71 5.75 -4.69
CA ALA A 142 -21.19 6.53 -5.81
C ALA A 142 -20.06 7.47 -5.35
N ARG A 143 -18.96 7.50 -6.09
CA ARG A 143 -17.74 8.27 -5.79
C ARG A 143 -16.92 7.79 -4.59
N CYS A 144 -17.26 6.63 -3.98
CA CYS A 144 -16.45 6.01 -2.90
C CYS A 144 -15.39 5.03 -3.42
N ASP A 145 -15.33 4.79 -4.71
CA ASP A 145 -14.54 3.76 -5.38
C ASP A 145 -13.07 4.18 -5.62
N THR A 146 -12.42 4.71 -4.60
CA THR A 146 -10.97 4.92 -4.56
C THR A 146 -10.31 4.03 -3.52
N LYS A 147 -9.09 3.58 -3.79
CA LYS A 147 -8.34 2.68 -2.88
C LYS A 147 -8.28 3.24 -1.45
N ALA A 148 -7.94 4.52 -1.30
CA ALA A 148 -7.78 5.15 0.01
C ALA A 148 -9.11 5.24 0.79
N ILE A 149 -10.24 5.51 0.13
CA ILE A 149 -11.56 5.49 0.79
C ILE A 149 -11.91 4.07 1.24
N VAL A 150 -11.71 3.06 0.38
CA VAL A 150 -11.96 1.65 0.78
C VAL A 150 -11.06 1.22 1.94
N GLN A 151 -9.80 1.66 1.95
CA GLN A 151 -8.87 1.43 3.06
C GLN A 151 -9.38 2.07 4.36
N HIS A 152 -9.87 3.30 4.30
CA HIS A 152 -10.45 4.04 5.42
C HIS A 152 -11.66 3.30 6.01
N GLU A 153 -12.65 2.96 5.18
CA GLU A 153 -13.86 2.25 5.62
C GLU A 153 -13.54 0.86 6.21
N LEU A 154 -12.54 0.19 5.67
CA LEU A 154 -12.05 -1.07 6.21
C LEU A 154 -11.33 -0.91 7.56
N LEU A 155 -10.62 0.20 7.80
CA LEU A 155 -10.06 0.47 9.13
C LEU A 155 -11.17 0.66 10.17
N HIS A 156 -12.28 1.31 9.83
CA HIS A 156 -13.47 1.32 10.69
C HIS A 156 -13.96 -0.10 10.96
N ALA A 157 -14.20 -0.89 9.91
CA ALA A 157 -14.60 -2.29 10.06
C ALA A 157 -13.63 -3.08 10.96
N LEU A 158 -12.33 -2.78 10.91
CA LEU A 158 -11.30 -3.40 11.75
C LEU A 158 -11.23 -2.83 13.17
N GLY A 159 -12.02 -1.81 13.51
CA GLY A 159 -12.15 -1.31 14.88
C GLY A 159 -11.48 0.04 15.13
N PHE A 160 -11.14 0.85 14.12
CA PHE A 160 -10.53 2.16 14.28
C PHE A 160 -11.55 3.28 14.16
N TYR A 161 -11.40 4.32 14.98
CA TYR A 161 -12.08 5.61 14.88
C TYR A 161 -11.16 6.65 14.25
N HIS A 162 -11.69 7.86 14.06
CA HIS A 162 -10.92 8.95 13.48
C HIS A 162 -9.81 9.45 14.38
N GLU A 163 -8.72 9.92 13.76
CA GLU A 163 -7.52 10.38 14.46
C GLU A 163 -7.79 11.64 15.31
N GLN A 164 -8.59 12.59 14.80
CA GLN A 164 -8.93 13.83 15.54
C GLN A 164 -9.88 13.59 16.73
N SER A 165 -10.40 12.39 16.90
CA SER A 165 -11.24 12.02 18.04
C SER A 165 -10.47 11.42 19.21
N ARG A 166 -9.15 11.31 19.12
CA ARG A 166 -8.27 10.82 20.19
C ARG A 166 -8.36 11.72 21.43
N SER A 167 -8.17 11.10 22.62
CA SER A 167 -8.16 11.81 23.92
C SER A 167 -7.09 12.89 23.99
N ASP A 168 -5.92 12.66 23.38
CA ASP A 168 -4.74 13.54 23.41
C ASP A 168 -4.71 14.57 22.25
N ARG A 169 -5.70 14.58 21.34
CA ARG A 169 -5.70 15.37 20.10
C ARG A 169 -5.48 16.88 20.31
N ASP A 170 -5.91 17.45 21.45
CA ASP A 170 -5.82 18.90 21.72
C ASP A 170 -4.35 19.39 21.89
N GLY A 171 -3.39 18.48 22.07
CA GLY A 171 -1.97 18.77 22.01
C GLY A 171 -1.41 18.94 20.60
N TYR A 172 -2.17 18.51 19.57
CA TYR A 172 -1.72 18.42 18.18
C TYR A 172 -2.57 19.25 17.21
N VAL A 173 -3.88 19.33 17.45
CA VAL A 173 -4.82 20.08 16.62
C VAL A 173 -5.67 21.01 17.46
N LYS A 174 -6.08 22.11 16.85
CA LYS A 174 -7.05 23.04 17.41
C LYS A 174 -8.36 22.94 16.64
N ILE A 175 -9.46 22.71 17.36
CA ILE A 175 -10.81 22.74 16.81
C ILE A 175 -11.38 24.15 16.96
N TRP A 176 -11.89 24.70 15.85
CA TRP A 176 -12.54 26.01 15.78
C TRP A 176 -14.04 25.81 15.78
N TRP A 177 -14.60 25.65 17.00
CA TRP A 177 -15.99 25.31 17.25
C TRP A 177 -16.99 26.28 16.61
N ASP A 178 -16.66 27.56 16.52
CA ASP A 178 -17.46 28.60 15.89
C ASP A 178 -17.52 28.50 14.37
N GLN A 179 -16.64 27.75 13.76
CA GLN A 179 -16.59 27.48 12.32
C GLN A 179 -17.33 26.21 11.90
N ILE A 180 -17.73 25.36 12.85
CA ILE A 180 -18.45 24.11 12.59
C ILE A 180 -19.91 24.39 12.25
N GLU A 181 -20.48 23.72 11.25
CA GLU A 181 -21.90 23.76 10.90
C GLU A 181 -22.76 23.46 12.14
N ASP A 182 -23.85 24.24 12.33
CA ASP A 182 -24.72 24.11 13.50
C ASP A 182 -25.32 22.70 13.60
N GLY A 183 -25.12 22.05 14.75
CA GLY A 183 -25.56 20.67 14.99
C GLY A 183 -24.57 19.58 14.62
N MET A 184 -23.43 19.96 14.01
CA MET A 184 -22.35 19.00 13.63
C MET A 184 -21.19 18.96 14.62
N GLU A 185 -21.27 19.72 15.73
CA GLU A 185 -20.23 19.81 16.73
C GLU A 185 -19.90 18.45 17.36
N HIS A 186 -20.89 17.57 17.48
CA HIS A 186 -20.73 16.22 18.04
C HIS A 186 -19.75 15.34 17.27
N ASN A 187 -19.48 15.63 15.98
CA ASN A 187 -18.48 14.91 15.16
C ASN A 187 -17.02 15.26 15.52
N PHE A 188 -16.84 16.23 16.43
CA PHE A 188 -15.51 16.61 16.93
C PHE A 188 -15.34 16.26 18.42
N ASN A 189 -16.18 15.41 18.99
CA ASN A 189 -16.01 14.92 20.34
C ASN A 189 -14.74 14.07 20.46
N LYS A 190 -14.13 14.12 21.63
CA LYS A 190 -13.02 13.20 21.98
C LYS A 190 -13.60 11.96 22.65
N TYR A 191 -12.89 10.87 22.47
CA TYR A 191 -13.12 9.67 23.29
C TYR A 191 -12.24 9.68 24.52
N GLU A 192 -12.71 9.03 25.57
CA GLU A 192 -11.94 8.80 26.78
C GLU A 192 -11.01 7.59 26.63
N ASP A 193 -9.93 7.52 27.43
CA ASP A 193 -8.93 6.44 27.35
C ASP A 193 -9.47 5.05 27.75
N ASP A 194 -10.62 5.00 28.40
CA ASP A 194 -11.32 3.74 28.71
C ASP A 194 -12.19 3.23 27.56
N PHE A 195 -12.36 4.03 26.51
CA PHE A 195 -13.14 3.69 25.34
C PHE A 195 -12.27 3.32 24.14
N ILE A 196 -11.24 4.12 23.83
CA ILE A 196 -10.27 3.85 22.77
C ILE A 196 -8.85 3.74 23.31
N THR A 197 -7.97 3.09 22.58
CA THR A 197 -6.55 3.03 22.87
C THR A 197 -5.74 3.65 21.74
N ASP A 198 -4.69 4.39 22.10
CA ASP A 198 -3.69 4.90 21.16
C ASP A 198 -2.73 3.82 20.67
N LEU A 199 -2.85 2.59 21.20
CA LEU A 199 -1.95 1.46 20.93
C LEU A 199 -0.46 1.84 21.13
N ASN A 200 -0.18 2.79 22.04
CA ASN A 200 1.13 3.34 22.32
C ASN A 200 1.82 3.92 21.08
N THR A 201 1.07 4.67 20.26
CA THR A 201 1.58 5.40 19.10
C THR A 201 1.38 6.90 19.27
N PRO A 202 2.26 7.74 18.67
CA PRO A 202 2.05 9.18 18.65
C PRO A 202 0.79 9.54 17.84
N TYR A 203 0.29 10.77 18.01
CA TYR A 203 -0.69 11.38 17.14
C TYR A 203 -0.15 11.48 15.70
N ASP A 204 -0.98 11.19 14.73
CA ASP A 204 -0.54 11.04 13.35
C ASP A 204 -1.29 11.97 12.39
N TYR A 205 -0.62 13.04 11.96
CA TYR A 205 -1.16 13.96 10.96
C TYR A 205 -1.30 13.34 9.55
N GLU A 206 -0.52 12.29 9.24
CA GLU A 206 -0.59 11.58 7.97
C GLU A 206 -1.62 10.44 7.98
N SER A 207 -2.31 10.18 9.11
CA SER A 207 -3.29 9.09 9.20
C SER A 207 -4.37 9.22 8.12
N ILE A 208 -4.68 8.11 7.45
CA ILE A 208 -5.80 8.04 6.51
C ILE A 208 -7.15 8.23 7.21
N MET A 209 -7.17 8.06 8.56
CA MET A 209 -8.34 8.26 9.43
C MET A 209 -8.49 9.71 9.91
N HIS A 210 -7.68 10.65 9.43
CA HIS A 210 -7.77 12.05 9.85
C HIS A 210 -8.75 12.84 8.96
N TYR A 211 -9.51 13.76 9.58
CA TYR A 211 -10.34 14.73 8.86
C TYR A 211 -9.49 15.73 8.09
N ARG A 212 -10.08 16.29 7.02
CA ARG A 212 -9.55 17.46 6.31
C ARG A 212 -9.74 18.76 7.11
N PRO A 213 -8.96 19.81 6.83
CA PRO A 213 -9.08 21.11 7.53
C PRO A 213 -10.47 21.72 7.48
N LEU A 214 -11.22 21.49 6.39
CA LEU A 214 -12.53 22.10 6.13
C LEU A 214 -13.72 21.18 6.48
N SER A 215 -13.49 20.08 7.20
CA SER A 215 -14.53 19.12 7.58
C SER A 215 -15.67 19.80 8.37
N PHE A 216 -16.94 19.62 7.93
CA PHE A 216 -18.15 20.19 8.54
C PHE A 216 -18.11 21.71 8.74
N ASN A 217 -17.47 22.46 7.86
CA ASN A 217 -17.33 23.91 8.02
C ASN A 217 -18.55 24.69 7.50
N LYS A 218 -18.87 25.79 8.20
CA LYS A 218 -19.89 26.78 7.79
C LYS A 218 -19.48 27.57 6.56
N ASN A 219 -18.20 27.77 6.36
CA ASN A 219 -17.63 28.62 5.32
C ASN A 219 -16.46 27.88 4.64
N ASN A 220 -16.62 27.60 3.37
CA ASN A 220 -15.66 26.83 2.55
C ASN A 220 -14.22 27.39 2.50
N SER A 221 -13.96 28.51 3.17
CA SER A 221 -12.64 29.16 3.20
C SER A 221 -11.99 29.19 4.58
N ILE A 222 -12.71 28.79 5.65
CA ILE A 222 -12.20 28.87 7.02
C ILE A 222 -12.17 27.47 7.63
N PRO A 223 -10.99 27.00 8.08
CA PRO A 223 -10.86 25.65 8.62
C PRO A 223 -11.57 25.46 9.95
N THR A 224 -12.10 24.28 10.16
CA THR A 224 -12.61 23.78 11.45
C THR A 224 -11.50 23.11 12.27
N ILE A 225 -10.44 22.64 11.61
CA ILE A 225 -9.27 22.04 12.24
C ILE A 225 -8.01 22.73 11.73
N THR A 226 -7.12 23.11 12.65
CA THR A 226 -5.77 23.54 12.31
C THR A 226 -4.76 22.75 13.16
N THR A 227 -3.61 22.46 12.59
CA THR A 227 -2.54 21.69 13.25
C THR A 227 -1.65 22.60 14.09
N ALA A 228 -1.10 22.08 15.20
CA ALA A 228 -0.14 22.80 16.05
C ALA A 228 1.16 23.12 15.28
N ILE A 229 1.52 22.28 14.32
CA ILE A 229 2.63 22.51 13.38
C ILE A 229 2.02 22.91 12.03
N PRO A 230 2.12 24.19 11.60
CA PRO A 230 1.39 24.72 10.44
C PRO A 230 1.59 23.96 9.13
N TYR A 231 2.74 23.35 8.91
CA TYR A 231 3.03 22.53 7.73
C TYR A 231 2.00 21.42 7.51
N PHE A 232 1.52 20.79 8.60
CA PHE A 232 0.59 19.67 8.50
C PHE A 232 -0.86 20.07 8.21
N ASN A 233 -1.17 21.38 8.14
CA ASN A 233 -2.49 21.81 7.65
C ASN A 233 -2.76 21.33 6.21
N GLU A 234 -1.71 21.20 5.40
CA GLU A 234 -1.80 20.70 4.01
C GLU A 234 -1.76 19.17 3.93
N VAL A 235 -1.45 18.48 5.05
CA VAL A 235 -1.25 17.03 5.10
C VAL A 235 -2.47 16.31 5.66
N ILE A 236 -3.11 16.87 6.73
CA ILE A 236 -4.26 16.23 7.37
C ILE A 236 -5.39 15.98 6.37
N GLY A 237 -6.00 14.80 6.48
CA GLY A 237 -7.06 14.35 5.58
C GLY A 237 -6.54 13.85 4.23
N GLN A 238 -5.26 13.44 4.16
CA GLN A 238 -4.70 12.83 2.95
C GLN A 238 -5.47 11.56 2.56
N ARG A 239 -5.53 11.29 1.26
CA ARG A 239 -6.12 10.08 0.66
C ARG A 239 -5.16 9.44 -0.35
N LEU A 240 -3.88 9.35 0.01
CA LEU A 240 -2.86 8.62 -0.75
C LEU A 240 -2.91 7.12 -0.42
N ASP A 241 -2.58 6.78 0.86
CA ASP A 241 -2.48 5.41 1.36
C ASP A 241 -2.39 5.41 2.90
N PHE A 242 -2.27 4.24 3.53
CA PHE A 242 -1.96 4.12 4.95
C PHE A 242 -0.68 4.86 5.32
N SER A 243 -0.71 5.55 6.43
CA SER A 243 0.52 6.03 7.05
C SER A 243 1.31 4.90 7.72
N ALA A 244 2.56 5.17 8.08
CA ALA A 244 3.37 4.27 8.89
C ALA A 244 2.75 3.97 10.26
N VAL A 245 2.05 4.95 10.85
CA VAL A 245 1.40 4.81 12.15
C VAL A 245 0.10 4.03 12.04
N ASP A 246 -0.70 4.23 10.97
CA ASP A 246 -1.89 3.42 10.69
C ASP A 246 -1.53 1.92 10.67
N ILE A 247 -0.50 1.56 9.93
CA ILE A 247 -0.01 0.16 9.84
C ILE A 247 0.56 -0.34 11.18
N THR A 248 1.26 0.51 11.92
CA THR A 248 1.76 0.16 13.24
C THR A 248 0.63 -0.15 14.21
N ARG A 249 -0.43 0.67 14.21
CA ARG A 249 -1.62 0.45 15.03
C ARG A 249 -2.36 -0.82 14.65
N LEU A 250 -2.59 -1.01 13.35
CA LEU A 250 -3.23 -2.21 12.84
C LEU A 250 -2.49 -3.48 13.28
N ASN A 251 -1.17 -3.50 13.08
CA ASN A 251 -0.34 -4.63 13.44
C ASN A 251 -0.28 -4.86 14.97
N ARG A 252 -0.31 -3.80 15.78
CA ARG A 252 -0.39 -3.93 17.26
C ARG A 252 -1.76 -4.39 17.72
N MET A 253 -2.85 -3.89 17.11
CA MET A 253 -4.20 -4.29 17.49
C MET A 253 -4.44 -5.77 17.26
N TYR A 254 -3.89 -6.34 16.19
CA TYR A 254 -4.09 -7.74 15.79
C TYR A 254 -2.89 -8.65 16.08
N ASP A 255 -1.88 -8.17 16.83
CA ASP A 255 -0.67 -8.92 17.19
C ASP A 255 0.01 -9.56 15.97
N CYS A 256 0.08 -8.82 14.86
CA CYS A 256 0.67 -9.31 13.62
C CYS A 256 2.18 -9.52 13.75
N ALA A 257 2.62 -10.77 13.73
CA ALA A 257 4.04 -11.14 13.74
C ALA A 257 4.67 -11.05 12.34
N ASN A 258 3.89 -11.27 11.29
CA ASN A 258 4.34 -11.30 9.89
C ASN A 258 3.26 -10.70 8.99
N THR A 259 3.68 -10.26 7.81
CA THR A 259 2.77 -9.86 6.72
C THR A 259 2.39 -11.07 5.86
N HIS A 260 1.30 -10.94 5.07
CA HIS A 260 0.83 -12.05 4.24
C HIS A 260 1.65 -12.23 2.97
N THR A 261 1.91 -11.13 2.23
CA THR A 261 2.42 -11.18 0.86
C THR A 261 3.83 -10.59 0.69
N LEU A 262 4.42 -9.96 1.71
CA LEU A 262 5.82 -9.55 1.68
C LEU A 262 6.71 -10.74 2.05
N LEU A 263 7.42 -11.29 1.07
CA LEU A 263 8.34 -12.42 1.27
C LEU A 263 9.74 -11.99 1.68
N ASP A 264 10.27 -10.93 1.07
CA ASP A 264 11.63 -10.48 1.30
C ASP A 264 11.79 -8.99 1.00
N GLN A 265 12.70 -8.33 1.72
CA GLN A 265 13.06 -6.94 1.51
C GLN A 265 14.50 -6.69 1.97
N CYS A 266 15.27 -5.94 1.18
CA CYS A 266 16.65 -5.60 1.49
C CYS A 266 17.06 -4.27 0.87
N SER A 267 17.55 -3.35 1.68
CA SER A 267 18.18 -2.10 1.27
C SER A 267 19.68 -2.07 1.57
N PHE A 268 20.29 -3.21 1.90
CA PHE A 268 21.70 -3.38 2.20
C PHE A 268 22.32 -2.49 3.29
N GLU A 269 21.50 -1.80 4.08
CA GLU A 269 21.96 -0.88 5.14
C GLU A 269 22.63 -1.59 6.33
N PHE A 270 22.50 -2.91 6.41
CA PHE A 270 23.08 -3.73 7.47
C PHE A 270 24.27 -4.55 6.96
N ILE A 271 25.27 -4.69 7.82
CA ILE A 271 26.51 -5.44 7.54
C ILE A 271 26.27 -6.90 7.12
N ASN A 272 25.17 -7.50 7.59
CA ASN A 272 24.81 -8.87 7.26
C ASN A 272 24.16 -9.01 5.87
N ILE A 273 24.10 -7.94 5.09
CA ILE A 273 23.52 -7.89 3.73
C ILE A 273 22.17 -8.62 3.65
N CYS A 274 21.30 -8.43 4.67
CA CYS A 274 19.97 -9.06 4.80
C CYS A 274 19.99 -10.60 4.82
N GLY A 275 21.12 -11.21 5.20
CA GLY A 275 21.28 -12.66 5.18
C GLY A 275 21.47 -13.26 3.79
N MET A 276 21.80 -12.45 2.80
CA MET A 276 22.21 -12.95 1.48
C MET A 276 23.57 -13.62 1.54
N ILE A 277 23.85 -14.49 0.61
CA ILE A 277 25.02 -15.37 0.58
C ILE A 277 25.84 -15.09 -0.67
N GLN A 278 27.13 -14.82 -0.49
CA GLN A 278 28.11 -14.86 -1.57
C GLN A 278 28.39 -16.31 -1.94
N ASN A 279 28.51 -16.59 -3.24
CA ASN A 279 28.84 -17.94 -3.71
C ASN A 279 30.38 -18.05 -3.85
N GLU A 280 30.97 -19.12 -3.34
CA GLU A 280 32.41 -19.39 -3.43
C GLU A 280 32.80 -20.17 -4.69
N GLU A 281 31.84 -20.61 -5.50
CA GLU A 281 32.07 -21.40 -6.74
C GLU A 281 32.25 -20.53 -7.98
N ASP A 282 32.08 -19.19 -7.84
CA ASP A 282 32.31 -18.23 -8.91
C ASP A 282 33.73 -17.65 -8.89
N ASN A 283 34.03 -16.62 -9.67
CA ASN A 283 35.38 -16.09 -9.81
C ASN A 283 35.49 -14.58 -9.57
N ALA A 284 34.47 -14.01 -8.94
CA ALA A 284 34.38 -12.62 -8.47
C ALA A 284 33.36 -12.51 -7.34
N ASP A 285 33.30 -11.36 -6.67
CA ASP A 285 32.40 -11.12 -5.55
C ASP A 285 31.56 -9.87 -5.75
N TRP A 286 30.38 -9.88 -5.14
CA TRP A 286 29.62 -8.67 -4.85
C TRP A 286 30.16 -8.04 -3.57
N VAL A 287 30.37 -6.73 -3.59
CA VAL A 287 30.93 -5.99 -2.44
C VAL A 287 29.88 -5.01 -1.93
N GLN A 288 29.52 -5.12 -0.64
CA GLN A 288 28.73 -4.08 0.02
C GLN A 288 29.59 -2.80 0.07
N THR A 289 29.10 -1.76 -0.60
CA THR A 289 29.86 -0.52 -0.81
C THR A 289 29.13 0.64 -0.17
N LEU A 290 29.85 1.47 0.56
CA LEU A 290 29.34 2.72 1.11
C LEU A 290 29.19 3.74 -0.03
N SER A 291 28.07 4.43 -0.02
CA SER A 291 27.78 5.55 -0.90
C SER A 291 28.88 6.61 -0.88
N ASP A 292 29.24 7.11 -2.04
CA ASP A 292 30.16 8.23 -2.22
C ASP A 292 29.60 9.23 -3.28
N PRO A 293 30.20 10.42 -3.46
CA PRO A 293 29.68 11.40 -4.43
C PRO A 293 29.66 10.93 -5.90
N ALA A 294 30.40 9.90 -6.26
CA ALA A 294 30.42 9.34 -7.61
C ALA A 294 29.35 8.26 -7.81
N ASP A 295 29.10 7.48 -6.75
CA ASP A 295 28.14 6.39 -6.73
C ASP A 295 27.29 6.49 -5.43
N MET A 296 26.23 7.30 -5.47
CA MET A 296 25.24 7.40 -4.39
C MET A 296 24.36 6.16 -4.40
N ASP A 297 24.01 5.67 -3.19
CA ASP A 297 23.03 4.60 -3.04
C ASP A 297 21.62 5.07 -3.44
N HIS A 298 20.70 4.14 -3.61
CA HIS A 298 19.31 4.48 -3.89
C HIS A 298 18.49 4.71 -2.60
N THR A 299 18.79 4.01 -1.51
CA THR A 299 18.01 4.05 -0.25
C THR A 299 17.90 5.44 0.35
N VAL A 300 19.01 6.18 0.47
CA VAL A 300 19.03 7.51 1.10
C VAL A 300 19.15 8.66 0.12
N ALA A 301 19.11 8.41 -1.20
CA ALA A 301 19.17 9.44 -2.22
C ALA A 301 18.16 10.56 -1.92
N GLY A 302 18.64 11.79 -1.79
CA GLY A 302 17.84 12.97 -1.48
C GLY A 302 17.44 13.16 0.00
N ARG A 303 17.86 12.30 0.92
CA ARG A 303 17.66 12.45 2.36
C ARG A 303 18.89 13.08 3.04
N CYS A 304 18.69 13.67 4.24
CA CYS A 304 19.76 14.32 5.03
C CYS A 304 20.81 13.35 5.60
N ARG A 305 20.87 12.11 5.18
CA ARG A 305 21.91 11.13 5.52
C ARG A 305 22.82 10.95 4.31
N ASP A 306 24.10 11.20 4.51
CA ASP A 306 25.09 11.25 3.43
C ASP A 306 25.70 9.87 3.09
N SER A 307 25.22 8.77 3.68
CA SER A 307 25.84 7.46 3.50
C SER A 307 24.83 6.32 3.68
N GLY A 308 24.46 5.69 2.60
CA GLY A 308 23.81 4.40 2.55
C GLY A 308 24.72 3.35 1.91
N TYR A 309 24.25 2.13 1.80
CA TYR A 309 25.00 1.02 1.26
C TYR A 309 24.24 0.35 0.11
N PHE A 310 24.98 -0.12 -0.88
CA PHE A 310 24.46 -0.91 -1.99
C PHE A 310 25.43 -2.08 -2.30
N MET A 311 25.01 -3.03 -3.10
CA MET A 311 25.90 -4.10 -3.59
C MET A 311 26.51 -3.72 -4.94
N ARG A 312 27.83 -3.88 -5.06
CA ARG A 312 28.64 -3.53 -6.24
C ARG A 312 29.35 -4.75 -6.78
N PHE A 313 29.22 -4.99 -8.08
CA PHE A 313 30.04 -5.90 -8.87
C PHE A 313 30.89 -5.09 -9.84
N ASP A 314 32.22 -5.24 -9.76
CA ASP A 314 33.16 -4.50 -10.58
C ASP A 314 33.45 -5.26 -11.89
N THR A 315 33.10 -4.65 -13.03
CA THR A 315 33.35 -5.22 -14.36
C THR A 315 34.71 -4.80 -14.94
N SER A 316 35.50 -3.98 -14.24
CA SER A 316 36.83 -3.54 -14.70
C SER A 316 37.90 -4.58 -14.53
N SER A 317 37.75 -5.56 -13.63
CA SER A 317 38.71 -6.59 -13.30
C SER A 317 38.26 -7.98 -13.78
N GLY A 318 39.20 -8.92 -13.91
CA GLY A 318 38.94 -10.31 -14.32
C GLY A 318 38.92 -10.52 -15.84
N ALA A 319 38.64 -11.73 -16.28
CA ALA A 319 38.49 -12.10 -17.68
C ALA A 319 37.03 -11.87 -18.18
N PRO A 320 36.82 -11.74 -19.50
CA PRO A 320 35.46 -11.80 -20.05
C PRO A 320 34.74 -13.08 -19.61
N GLY A 321 33.52 -12.98 -19.14
CA GLY A 321 32.78 -14.07 -18.54
C GLY A 321 32.96 -14.24 -17.03
N SER A 322 33.87 -13.47 -16.39
CA SER A 322 33.93 -13.41 -14.93
C SER A 322 32.60 -12.99 -14.36
N SER A 323 32.14 -13.66 -13.31
CA SER A 323 30.84 -13.43 -12.72
C SER A 323 30.86 -13.56 -11.19
N ALA A 324 29.96 -12.87 -10.55
CA ALA A 324 29.68 -12.93 -9.12
C ALA A 324 28.21 -13.27 -8.87
N LEU A 325 27.95 -14.20 -7.96
CA LEU A 325 26.61 -14.65 -7.59
C LEU A 325 26.28 -14.22 -6.16
N LEU A 326 25.16 -13.52 -6.01
CA LEU A 326 24.59 -13.15 -4.72
C LEU A 326 23.23 -13.84 -4.55
N GLU A 327 23.12 -14.71 -3.56
CA GLU A 327 21.99 -15.61 -3.34
C GLU A 327 21.14 -15.15 -2.16
N SER A 328 19.82 -15.11 -2.31
CA SER A 328 18.89 -14.78 -1.22
C SER A 328 18.87 -15.88 -0.14
N ARG A 329 18.28 -15.56 1.02
CA ARG A 329 17.86 -16.59 1.98
C ARG A 329 16.82 -17.54 1.37
N ILE A 330 16.53 -18.66 2.02
CA ILE A 330 15.44 -19.56 1.61
C ILE A 330 14.09 -18.87 1.84
N LEU A 331 13.22 -18.92 0.83
CA LEU A 331 11.89 -18.35 0.81
C LEU A 331 10.83 -19.43 0.64
N TYR A 332 9.68 -19.21 1.24
CA TYR A 332 8.55 -20.15 1.29
C TYR A 332 7.32 -19.46 0.71
N PRO A 333 7.06 -19.58 -0.59
CA PRO A 333 5.92 -18.96 -1.22
C PRO A 333 4.62 -19.60 -0.75
N LYS A 334 3.56 -18.79 -0.70
CA LYS A 334 2.17 -19.20 -0.42
C LYS A 334 1.29 -19.07 -1.66
N ARG A 335 1.76 -18.32 -2.67
CA ARG A 335 1.08 -18.07 -3.93
C ARG A 335 1.97 -18.47 -5.10
N ASP A 336 1.35 -18.71 -6.25
CA ASP A 336 2.03 -19.24 -7.45
C ASP A 336 2.86 -18.18 -8.19
N GLU A 337 2.59 -16.90 -7.94
CA GLU A 337 3.25 -15.78 -8.62
C GLU A 337 3.80 -14.77 -7.62
N GLN A 338 5.03 -14.32 -7.89
CA GLN A 338 5.73 -13.34 -7.09
C GLN A 338 6.31 -12.25 -7.98
N CYS A 339 6.40 -11.03 -7.45
CA CYS A 339 7.04 -9.90 -8.10
C CYS A 339 8.34 -9.54 -7.37
N LEU A 340 9.48 -9.71 -8.04
CA LEU A 340 10.79 -9.25 -7.60
C LEU A 340 11.03 -7.86 -8.16
N GLN A 341 11.01 -6.84 -7.31
CA GLN A 341 11.37 -5.46 -7.62
C GLN A 341 12.75 -5.16 -7.04
N PHE A 342 13.58 -4.44 -7.77
CA PHE A 342 14.86 -3.94 -7.29
C PHE A 342 15.32 -2.74 -8.11
N PHE A 343 16.23 -1.96 -7.54
CA PHE A 343 16.92 -0.90 -8.28
C PHE A 343 18.29 -1.40 -8.71
N TYR A 344 18.72 -0.97 -9.90
CA TYR A 344 20.01 -1.33 -10.46
C TYR A 344 20.62 -0.16 -11.24
N LYS A 345 21.96 -0.14 -11.31
CA LYS A 345 22.73 0.82 -12.12
C LYS A 345 23.84 0.06 -12.83
N MET A 346 24.02 0.31 -14.14
CA MET A 346 25.01 -0.37 -14.96
C MET A 346 25.76 0.65 -15.81
N THR A 347 27.01 0.95 -15.44
CA THR A 347 27.85 1.93 -16.14
C THR A 347 28.87 1.30 -17.11
N GLY A 348 28.95 -0.04 -17.12
CA GLY A 348 29.89 -0.80 -17.94
C GLY A 348 29.52 -0.89 -19.42
N ALA A 349 30.27 -1.70 -20.14
CA ALA A 349 30.09 -1.91 -21.58
C ALA A 349 28.76 -2.64 -21.89
N ALA A 350 28.28 -2.47 -23.12
CA ALA A 350 27.03 -3.10 -23.60
C ALA A 350 27.01 -4.66 -23.52
N GLY A 351 28.13 -5.29 -23.26
CA GLY A 351 28.20 -6.74 -23.06
C GLY A 351 28.06 -7.22 -21.61
N ASP A 352 28.16 -6.29 -20.63
CA ASP A 352 27.98 -6.60 -19.22
C ASP A 352 26.52 -6.95 -18.93
N LYS A 353 26.28 -7.87 -18.00
CA LYS A 353 24.94 -8.38 -17.71
C LYS A 353 24.66 -8.45 -16.22
N LEU A 354 23.42 -8.21 -15.88
CA LEU A 354 22.81 -8.60 -14.62
C LEU A 354 21.76 -9.67 -14.92
N VAL A 355 22.00 -10.89 -14.42
CA VAL A 355 21.13 -12.06 -14.69
C VAL A 355 20.42 -12.46 -13.41
N ILE A 356 19.12 -12.64 -13.50
CA ILE A 356 18.27 -13.08 -12.39
C ILE A 356 17.98 -14.57 -12.57
N TRP A 357 18.26 -15.34 -11.51
CA TRP A 357 18.04 -16.78 -11.46
C TRP A 357 17.15 -17.13 -10.29
N ILE A 358 16.53 -18.29 -10.35
CA ILE A 358 15.92 -18.98 -9.21
C ILE A 358 16.49 -20.36 -9.06
N ARG A 359 16.56 -20.83 -7.81
CA ARG A 359 16.87 -22.22 -7.45
C ARG A 359 15.74 -22.75 -6.59
N THR A 360 15.08 -23.81 -7.06
CA THR A 360 14.04 -24.50 -6.30
C THR A 360 14.63 -25.75 -5.64
N ASP A 361 14.01 -26.16 -4.54
CA ASP A 361 14.35 -27.37 -3.79
C ASP A 361 13.10 -28.27 -3.76
N ASP A 362 13.22 -29.48 -4.31
CA ASP A 362 12.14 -30.46 -4.40
C ASP A 362 11.74 -31.10 -3.03
N GLY A 363 12.31 -30.59 -1.96
CA GLY A 363 12.06 -31.11 -0.59
C GLY A 363 12.89 -32.35 -0.24
N THR A 364 13.57 -32.99 -1.20
CA THR A 364 14.44 -34.16 -0.93
C THR A 364 15.85 -33.74 -0.57
N GLY A 365 16.22 -32.46 -0.84
CA GLY A 365 17.56 -31.91 -0.61
C GLY A 365 18.62 -32.40 -1.58
N THR A 366 18.26 -33.23 -2.56
CA THR A 366 19.24 -33.87 -3.50
C THR A 366 19.14 -33.30 -4.92
N VAL A 367 17.98 -32.81 -5.34
CA VAL A 367 17.79 -32.24 -6.69
C VAL A 367 17.56 -30.76 -6.58
N ARG A 368 18.44 -29.96 -7.20
CA ARG A 368 18.32 -28.50 -7.26
C ARG A 368 18.07 -28.09 -8.70
N HIS A 369 16.90 -27.53 -8.97
CA HIS A 369 16.59 -26.97 -10.27
C HIS A 369 17.00 -25.49 -10.28
N VAL A 370 17.92 -25.13 -11.16
CA VAL A 370 18.34 -23.74 -11.39
C VAL A 370 17.78 -23.30 -12.72
N ARG A 371 17.04 -22.19 -12.72
CA ARG A 371 16.40 -21.62 -13.91
C ARG A 371 16.74 -20.13 -14.04
N LYS A 372 17.19 -19.74 -15.22
CA LYS A 372 17.33 -18.33 -15.57
C LYS A 372 15.97 -17.72 -15.82
N ILE A 373 15.70 -16.57 -15.19
CA ILE A 373 14.42 -15.87 -15.30
C ILE A 373 14.53 -14.67 -16.22
N HIS A 374 15.53 -13.79 -15.97
CA HIS A 374 15.65 -12.54 -16.70
C HIS A 374 17.11 -12.17 -16.92
N THR A 375 17.38 -11.33 -17.92
CA THR A 375 18.73 -10.79 -18.18
C THR A 375 18.61 -9.32 -18.55
N ILE A 376 19.31 -8.47 -17.82
CA ILE A 376 19.49 -7.07 -18.12
C ILE A 376 20.88 -6.90 -18.71
N THR A 377 20.97 -6.22 -19.85
CA THR A 377 22.25 -5.92 -20.51
C THR A 377 22.66 -4.48 -20.25
N GLY A 378 23.96 -4.27 -20.06
CA GLY A 378 24.51 -2.96 -19.81
C GLY A 378 24.19 -1.99 -20.97
N SER A 379 23.77 -0.79 -20.62
CA SER A 379 23.48 0.29 -21.56
C SER A 379 24.34 1.54 -21.33
N GLY A 380 25.31 1.46 -20.40
CA GLY A 380 26.21 2.58 -20.07
C GLY A 380 25.54 3.75 -19.36
N HIS A 381 24.36 3.56 -18.77
CA HIS A 381 23.66 4.60 -18.04
C HIS A 381 24.13 4.73 -16.60
N ALA A 382 24.34 5.97 -16.16
CA ALA A 382 24.81 6.29 -14.82
C ALA A 382 23.67 6.54 -13.78
N ALA A 383 22.40 6.49 -14.20
CA ALA A 383 21.26 6.65 -13.30
C ALA A 383 20.74 5.29 -12.77
N TRP A 384 20.21 5.29 -11.58
CA TRP A 384 19.46 4.17 -11.05
C TRP A 384 18.22 3.89 -11.90
N LYS A 385 17.91 2.63 -12.12
CA LYS A 385 16.73 2.15 -12.83
C LYS A 385 16.00 1.14 -11.97
N ILE A 386 14.68 1.14 -12.06
CA ILE A 386 13.83 0.12 -11.42
C ILE A 386 13.62 -1.06 -12.37
N ALA A 387 13.63 -2.26 -11.83
CA ALA A 387 13.25 -3.48 -12.53
C ALA A 387 12.16 -4.23 -11.77
N HIS A 388 11.23 -4.84 -12.51
CA HIS A 388 10.24 -5.76 -11.99
C HIS A 388 10.37 -7.08 -12.76
N VAL A 389 10.50 -8.17 -12.03
CA VAL A 389 10.71 -9.52 -12.61
C VAL A 389 9.70 -10.48 -12.02
N THR A 390 8.79 -10.99 -12.86
CA THR A 390 7.81 -11.99 -12.44
C THR A 390 8.50 -13.32 -12.20
N LEU A 391 8.33 -13.86 -10.99
CA LEU A 391 8.69 -15.20 -10.62
C LEU A 391 7.43 -16.06 -10.54
N ARG A 392 7.51 -17.31 -10.99
CA ARG A 392 6.42 -18.30 -10.86
C ARG A 392 6.96 -19.52 -10.19
N VAL A 393 6.83 -19.56 -8.86
CA VAL A 393 7.41 -20.59 -8.00
C VAL A 393 6.40 -20.98 -6.91
N THR A 394 6.13 -22.25 -6.80
CA THR A 394 5.24 -22.85 -5.81
C THR A 394 5.96 -23.55 -4.68
N GLU A 395 7.23 -23.87 -4.89
CA GLU A 395 8.12 -24.59 -3.97
C GLU A 395 9.02 -23.62 -3.22
N LYS A 396 9.63 -24.05 -2.12
CA LYS A 396 10.67 -23.27 -1.46
C LYS A 396 11.80 -22.97 -2.42
N PHE A 397 12.29 -21.73 -2.43
CA PHE A 397 13.26 -21.28 -3.42
C PHE A 397 14.21 -20.22 -2.87
N ARG A 398 15.22 -19.90 -3.70
CA ARG A 398 16.07 -18.72 -3.58
C ARG A 398 16.14 -18.02 -4.92
N TYR A 399 16.26 -16.71 -4.93
CA TYR A 399 16.63 -15.94 -6.12
C TYR A 399 18.10 -15.54 -6.06
N PHE A 400 18.74 -15.33 -7.21
CA PHE A 400 20.12 -14.88 -7.31
C PHE A 400 20.26 -13.71 -8.24
N PHE A 401 21.19 -12.83 -7.91
CA PHE A 401 21.73 -11.85 -8.81
C PHE A 401 23.11 -12.30 -9.27
N GLN A 402 23.30 -12.47 -10.58
CA GLN A 402 24.58 -12.74 -11.19
C GLN A 402 25.04 -11.52 -11.97
N GLY A 403 26.10 -10.84 -11.50
CA GLY A 403 26.85 -9.89 -12.29
C GLY A 403 27.77 -10.64 -13.26
N VAL A 404 27.81 -10.25 -14.53
CA VAL A 404 28.67 -10.89 -15.54
C VAL A 404 29.41 -9.81 -16.33
N ARG A 405 30.74 -9.91 -16.40
CA ARG A 405 31.58 -9.11 -17.26
C ARG A 405 31.48 -9.58 -18.73
N GLY A 406 31.09 -8.67 -19.63
CA GLY A 406 30.82 -8.99 -21.03
C GLY A 406 32.03 -8.93 -21.94
N SER A 407 32.89 -7.92 -21.79
CA SER A 407 33.98 -7.69 -22.73
C SER A 407 35.32 -7.35 -22.06
N PRO A 408 36.47 -7.56 -22.75
CA PRO A 408 37.78 -7.22 -22.21
C PRO A 408 37.96 -5.73 -21.91
N GLY A 409 37.20 -4.87 -22.59
CA GLY A 409 37.26 -3.42 -22.42
C GLY A 409 36.24 -2.82 -21.44
N SER A 410 35.49 -3.66 -20.73
CA SER A 410 34.58 -3.18 -19.72
C SER A 410 35.33 -2.55 -18.54
N SER A 411 34.91 -1.38 -18.13
CA SER A 411 35.53 -0.59 -17.06
C SER A 411 34.47 0.07 -16.15
N GLY A 412 33.31 -0.55 -16.05
CA GLY A 412 32.19 -0.04 -15.24
C GLY A 412 31.85 -0.94 -14.06
N VAL A 413 30.64 -0.77 -13.60
CA VAL A 413 30.08 -1.49 -12.46
C VAL A 413 28.65 -1.92 -12.74
N VAL A 414 28.21 -2.96 -12.04
CA VAL A 414 26.82 -3.33 -11.84
C VAL A 414 26.51 -3.12 -10.37
N LEU A 415 25.53 -2.28 -10.07
CA LEU A 415 25.05 -1.98 -8.72
C LEU A 415 23.64 -2.49 -8.59
N ILE A 416 23.26 -2.96 -7.39
CA ILE A 416 21.89 -3.31 -7.02
C ILE A 416 21.57 -2.76 -5.64
N ASP A 417 20.29 -2.32 -5.46
CA ASP A 417 19.80 -1.77 -4.21
C ASP A 417 18.28 -1.94 -4.07
N ASP A 418 17.73 -1.69 -2.88
CA ASP A 418 16.30 -1.63 -2.57
C ASP A 418 15.49 -2.79 -3.16
N ILE A 419 15.87 -4.02 -2.82
CA ILE A 419 15.18 -5.23 -3.25
C ILE A 419 13.88 -5.40 -2.46
N THR A 420 12.78 -5.71 -3.15
CA THR A 420 11.50 -6.11 -2.56
C THR A 420 10.95 -7.31 -3.32
N LEU A 421 10.54 -8.35 -2.60
CA LEU A 421 9.86 -9.52 -3.17
C LEU A 421 8.50 -9.68 -2.51
N THR A 422 7.46 -9.61 -3.33
CA THR A 422 6.06 -9.73 -2.88
C THR A 422 5.35 -10.87 -3.59
N GLU A 423 4.34 -11.45 -2.96
CA GLU A 423 3.44 -12.43 -3.57
C GLU A 423 2.27 -11.71 -4.28
N THR A 424 2.63 -10.79 -5.17
CA THR A 424 1.72 -10.00 -6.00
C THR A 424 2.12 -10.13 -7.47
N ILE A 425 1.21 -9.76 -8.36
CA ILE A 425 1.52 -9.65 -9.78
C ILE A 425 2.38 -8.41 -10.01
N CYS A 426 3.42 -8.51 -10.84
CA CYS A 426 4.18 -7.34 -11.26
C CYS A 426 3.32 -6.42 -12.14
N PRO A 427 3.50 -5.09 -12.06
CA PRO A 427 2.77 -4.15 -12.90
C PRO A 427 3.05 -4.40 -14.39
N SER A 428 2.02 -4.23 -15.21
CA SER A 428 2.09 -4.41 -16.67
C SER A 428 2.92 -3.31 -17.35
N ALA A 429 2.95 -2.12 -16.76
CA ALA A 429 3.69 -0.97 -17.23
C ALA A 429 4.54 -0.37 -16.10
N VAL A 430 5.79 -0.02 -16.42
CA VAL A 430 6.69 0.71 -15.53
C VAL A 430 7.36 1.80 -16.33
N TRP A 431 7.13 3.03 -15.94
CA TRP A 431 7.69 4.21 -16.61
C TRP A 431 8.43 5.10 -15.62
N GLN A 432 9.74 5.15 -15.74
CA GLN A 432 10.62 6.02 -14.97
C GLN A 432 10.93 7.27 -15.77
N ILE A 433 10.55 8.43 -15.27
CA ILE A 433 10.79 9.74 -15.88
C ILE A 433 11.93 10.39 -15.13
N HIS A 434 13.09 10.46 -15.77
CA HIS A 434 14.30 11.06 -15.20
C HIS A 434 14.22 12.58 -15.16
N ASN A 435 14.86 13.19 -14.16
CA ASN A 435 14.94 14.64 -13.97
C ASN A 435 13.56 15.33 -13.99
N PHE A 436 12.62 14.82 -13.22
CA PHE A 436 11.24 15.29 -13.24
C PHE A 436 11.10 16.76 -12.79
N THR A 437 11.96 17.26 -11.90
CA THR A 437 11.99 18.69 -11.55
C THR A 437 12.34 19.57 -12.76
N GLY A 438 13.25 19.10 -13.60
CA GLY A 438 13.54 19.76 -14.89
C GLY A 438 12.36 19.69 -15.86
N VAL A 439 11.62 18.58 -15.85
CA VAL A 439 10.38 18.43 -16.64
C VAL A 439 9.31 19.40 -16.16
N LEU A 440 9.08 19.53 -14.85
CA LEU A 440 8.16 20.53 -14.27
C LEU A 440 8.54 21.96 -14.69
N ALA A 441 9.82 22.29 -14.59
CA ALA A 441 10.29 23.65 -14.91
C ALA A 441 10.18 24.03 -16.40
N ASN A 442 10.24 23.04 -17.31
CA ASN A 442 10.33 23.30 -18.76
C ASN A 442 9.05 22.93 -19.53
N THR A 443 8.05 22.34 -18.89
CA THR A 443 6.79 21.98 -19.54
C THR A 443 5.73 23.05 -19.24
N SER A 444 5.10 23.59 -20.28
CA SER A 444 3.99 24.53 -20.10
C SER A 444 2.73 23.80 -19.67
N VAL A 445 1.77 24.52 -19.08
CA VAL A 445 0.40 24.03 -18.85
C VAL A 445 -0.17 23.46 -20.14
N GLY A 446 -0.80 22.29 -20.08
CA GLY A 446 -1.28 21.55 -21.26
C GLY A 446 -0.23 20.77 -22.02
N GLY A 447 1.06 20.99 -21.73
CA GLY A 447 2.14 20.17 -22.29
C GLY A 447 2.16 18.79 -21.64
N SER A 448 2.45 17.76 -22.42
CA SER A 448 2.44 16.36 -21.93
C SER A 448 3.67 15.58 -22.39
N LEU A 449 4.04 14.60 -21.57
CA LEU A 449 4.93 13.50 -21.93
C LEU A 449 4.09 12.27 -22.17
N LYS A 450 4.53 11.43 -23.12
CA LYS A 450 3.89 10.13 -23.39
C LYS A 450 4.88 9.01 -23.19
N SER A 451 4.44 7.95 -22.52
CA SER A 451 5.22 6.73 -22.35
C SER A 451 5.41 5.98 -23.68
N GLU A 452 6.26 4.98 -23.69
CA GLU A 452 6.12 3.88 -24.65
C GLU A 452 4.77 3.19 -24.48
N CYS A 453 4.40 2.32 -25.41
CA CYS A 453 3.19 1.51 -25.30
C CYS A 453 3.55 0.17 -24.67
N PHE A 454 2.80 -0.19 -23.64
CA PHE A 454 2.95 -1.43 -22.87
C PHE A 454 1.89 -2.44 -23.30
N LEU A 455 2.16 -3.71 -23.05
CA LEU A 455 1.20 -4.79 -23.28
C LEU A 455 0.67 -5.30 -21.93
N ASN A 456 -0.66 -5.43 -21.83
CA ASN A 456 -1.24 -6.15 -20.70
C ASN A 456 -1.18 -7.68 -20.92
N SER A 457 -1.55 -8.44 -19.90
CA SER A 457 -1.52 -9.91 -19.93
C SER A 457 -2.45 -10.53 -21.00
N GLU A 458 -3.47 -9.80 -21.44
CA GLU A 458 -4.43 -10.25 -22.47
C GLU A 458 -3.96 -9.94 -23.89
N GLY A 459 -3.08 -8.96 -24.06
CA GLY A 459 -2.56 -8.54 -25.37
C GLY A 459 -3.04 -7.16 -25.84
N HIS A 460 -3.81 -6.40 -25.04
CA HIS A 460 -4.10 -5.01 -25.34
C HIS A 460 -2.85 -4.14 -25.14
N SER A 461 -2.62 -3.25 -26.08
CA SER A 461 -1.54 -2.26 -25.98
C SER A 461 -2.08 -0.93 -25.47
N PHE A 462 -1.40 -0.33 -24.46
CA PHE A 462 -1.80 0.92 -23.83
C PHE A 462 -0.59 1.78 -23.47
N GLY A 463 -0.82 3.08 -23.34
CA GLY A 463 0.20 4.04 -22.91
C GLY A 463 -0.35 5.03 -21.89
N ILE A 464 0.57 5.77 -21.27
CA ILE A 464 0.29 6.77 -20.24
C ILE A 464 0.69 8.12 -20.79
N SER A 465 -0.14 9.16 -20.54
CA SER A 465 0.24 10.56 -20.74
C SER A 465 0.31 11.27 -19.40
N VAL A 466 1.38 12.02 -19.18
CA VAL A 466 1.60 12.82 -17.98
C VAL A 466 1.61 14.29 -18.36
N TYR A 467 0.85 15.10 -17.64
CA TYR A 467 0.74 16.55 -17.76
C TYR A 467 1.38 17.19 -16.52
N PRO A 468 2.67 17.54 -16.53
CA PRO A 468 3.41 17.91 -15.33
C PRO A 468 2.85 19.13 -14.60
N ASN A 469 2.35 20.12 -15.34
CA ASN A 469 1.76 21.35 -14.79
C ASN A 469 0.28 21.49 -15.16
N GLY A 470 -0.46 20.39 -15.06
CA GLY A 470 -1.88 20.32 -15.40
C GLY A 470 -2.16 20.29 -16.91
N LYS A 471 -3.24 19.63 -17.31
CA LYS A 471 -3.73 19.63 -18.69
C LYS A 471 -4.47 20.93 -19.02
N GLU A 472 -5.10 21.54 -18.02
CA GLU A 472 -5.89 22.77 -18.12
C GLU A 472 -5.30 23.86 -17.23
N SER A 473 -5.56 25.12 -17.59
CA SER A 473 -5.04 26.30 -16.86
C SER A 473 -5.56 26.42 -15.41
N ASP A 474 -6.59 25.70 -15.07
CA ASP A 474 -7.24 25.79 -13.75
C ASP A 474 -6.50 25.00 -12.67
N TYR A 475 -5.60 24.09 -13.07
CA TYR A 475 -4.90 23.18 -12.16
C TYR A 475 -3.37 23.14 -12.42
N PRO A 476 -2.66 24.28 -12.43
CA PRO A 476 -1.24 24.33 -12.78
C PRO A 476 -0.32 23.67 -11.71
N ASP A 477 -0.81 23.54 -10.46
CA ASP A 477 -0.06 22.98 -9.33
C ASP A 477 -0.27 21.47 -9.15
N TYR A 478 -0.83 20.81 -10.19
CA TYR A 478 -1.09 19.38 -10.18
C TYR A 478 -0.45 18.69 -11.37
N VAL A 479 -0.02 17.45 -11.15
CA VAL A 479 0.28 16.53 -12.24
C VAL A 479 -1.00 15.83 -12.66
N GLY A 480 -1.38 15.98 -13.92
CA GLY A 480 -2.46 15.18 -14.53
C GLY A 480 -1.90 13.89 -15.13
N MET A 481 -2.66 12.80 -15.04
CA MET A 481 -2.30 11.51 -15.64
C MET A 481 -3.49 10.89 -16.35
N THR A 482 -3.24 10.37 -17.54
CA THR A 482 -4.26 9.70 -18.37
C THR A 482 -3.70 8.43 -18.99
N LEU A 483 -4.61 7.52 -19.33
CA LEU A 483 -4.32 6.31 -20.09
C LEU A 483 -4.97 6.40 -21.47
N HIS A 484 -4.34 5.83 -22.48
CA HIS A 484 -4.87 5.67 -23.82
C HIS A 484 -4.50 4.30 -24.39
N LEU A 485 -5.31 3.80 -25.31
CA LEU A 485 -4.97 2.57 -26.02
C LEU A 485 -3.99 2.88 -27.16
N CYS A 486 -3.10 1.93 -27.42
CA CYS A 486 -2.19 1.95 -28.57
C CYS A 486 -2.58 0.86 -29.57
N SER A 487 -2.36 1.09 -30.87
CA SER A 487 -2.47 0.01 -31.85
C SER A 487 -1.29 -0.95 -31.70
N GLY A 488 -1.57 -2.25 -31.81
CA GLY A 488 -0.57 -3.31 -31.66
C GLY A 488 -0.81 -4.50 -32.58
N GLU A 489 0.13 -5.43 -32.58
CA GLU A 489 0.10 -6.62 -33.42
C GLU A 489 -1.10 -7.53 -33.09
N ASN A 490 -1.57 -7.51 -31.85
CA ASN A 490 -2.68 -8.34 -31.36
C ASN A 490 -4.07 -7.77 -31.68
N ASP A 491 -4.17 -6.55 -32.20
CA ASP A 491 -5.45 -5.84 -32.40
C ASP A 491 -6.49 -6.64 -33.21
N ALA A 492 -6.03 -7.50 -34.14
CA ALA A 492 -6.92 -8.26 -34.98
C ALA A 492 -7.64 -9.42 -34.27
N VAL A 493 -7.06 -9.88 -33.12
CA VAL A 493 -7.58 -11.02 -32.36
C VAL A 493 -8.18 -10.59 -31.01
N MET A 494 -8.02 -9.33 -30.64
CA MET A 494 -8.57 -8.77 -29.39
C MET A 494 -10.05 -8.43 -29.56
N GLN A 495 -10.75 -8.44 -28.40
CA GLN A 495 -12.15 -7.99 -28.33
C GLN A 495 -12.21 -6.45 -28.26
N TRP A 496 -13.05 -5.86 -29.08
CA TRP A 496 -13.28 -4.42 -29.12
C TRP A 496 -14.77 -4.07 -29.04
N PRO A 497 -15.19 -2.98 -28.33
CA PRO A 497 -14.34 -2.15 -27.50
C PRO A 497 -13.68 -2.95 -26.35
N ALA A 498 -12.56 -2.44 -25.81
CA ALA A 498 -11.90 -3.00 -24.65
C ALA A 498 -12.72 -2.65 -23.37
N GLU A 499 -13.90 -3.24 -23.25
CA GLU A 499 -14.90 -3.02 -22.20
C GLU A 499 -14.57 -3.85 -20.95
N ASN A 500 -14.97 -3.36 -19.75
CA ASN A 500 -14.78 -4.01 -18.46
C ASN A 500 -13.30 -4.22 -18.06
N ARG A 501 -12.41 -3.37 -18.59
CA ARG A 501 -10.99 -3.36 -18.16
C ARG A 501 -10.79 -2.26 -17.13
N GLN A 502 -10.18 -2.62 -16.01
CA GLN A 502 -9.76 -1.62 -15.02
C GLN A 502 -8.37 -1.10 -15.38
N ALA A 503 -8.31 0.19 -15.67
CA ALA A 503 -7.07 0.94 -15.73
C ALA A 503 -6.70 1.41 -14.33
N THR A 504 -5.52 1.06 -13.87
CA THR A 504 -4.95 1.54 -12.61
C THR A 504 -3.64 2.24 -12.90
N ILE A 505 -3.48 3.47 -12.43
CA ILE A 505 -2.22 4.22 -12.49
C ILE A 505 -1.74 4.48 -11.06
N VAL A 506 -0.46 4.30 -10.85
CA VAL A 506 0.21 4.52 -9.56
C VAL A 506 1.39 5.45 -9.76
N ALA A 507 1.38 6.61 -9.09
CA ALA A 507 2.60 7.36 -8.83
C ALA A 507 3.27 6.74 -7.60
N MET A 508 4.48 6.21 -7.78
CA MET A 508 5.14 5.41 -6.76
C MET A 508 5.85 6.28 -5.72
N ASP A 509 5.53 6.12 -4.46
CA ASP A 509 6.41 6.54 -3.37
C ASP A 509 7.59 5.56 -3.29
N GLN A 510 8.80 6.07 -3.47
CA GLN A 510 10.03 5.29 -3.57
C GLN A 510 10.68 5.05 -2.20
N ASP A 511 9.90 4.99 -1.11
CA ASP A 511 10.43 4.58 0.18
C ASP A 511 10.98 3.14 0.07
N PRO A 512 12.20 2.85 0.56
CA PRO A 512 12.80 1.52 0.49
C PRO A 512 11.99 0.48 1.27
N ASP A 513 11.38 0.85 2.41
CA ASP A 513 10.45 -0.03 3.11
C ASP A 513 9.06 0.05 2.48
N VAL A 514 8.67 -1.02 1.79
CA VAL A 514 7.36 -1.10 1.11
C VAL A 514 6.17 -0.86 2.06
N LYS A 515 6.33 -1.15 3.34
CA LYS A 515 5.27 -0.91 4.36
C LYS A 515 5.06 0.57 4.67
N LEU A 516 6.06 1.41 4.36
CA LEU A 516 6.04 2.85 4.61
C LEU A 516 5.65 3.66 3.37
N ARG A 517 5.53 3.03 2.20
CA ARG A 517 5.14 3.68 0.95
C ARG A 517 3.72 4.21 1.03
N MET A 518 3.52 5.44 0.61
CA MET A 518 2.19 6.07 0.44
C MET A 518 2.00 6.49 -1.00
N SER A 519 1.91 5.52 -1.90
CA SER A 519 1.77 5.75 -3.33
C SER A 519 0.37 6.29 -3.68
N SER A 520 0.29 7.27 -4.58
CA SER A 520 -0.98 7.75 -5.12
C SER A 520 -1.50 6.76 -6.16
N THR A 521 -2.63 6.12 -5.89
CA THR A 521 -3.24 5.11 -6.76
C THR A 521 -4.64 5.53 -7.16
N ARG A 522 -4.94 5.49 -8.47
CA ARG A 522 -6.28 5.74 -9.00
C ARG A 522 -6.65 4.75 -10.06
N SER A 523 -7.93 4.40 -10.10
CA SER A 523 -8.47 3.41 -11.03
C SER A 523 -9.79 3.86 -11.63
N PHE A 524 -10.03 3.50 -12.89
CA PHE A 524 -11.33 3.56 -13.54
C PHE A 524 -11.56 2.28 -14.35
N THR A 525 -12.80 1.97 -14.64
CA THR A 525 -13.16 0.82 -15.50
C THR A 525 -13.72 1.31 -16.83
N THR A 526 -13.26 0.70 -17.92
CA THR A 526 -13.73 1.00 -19.27
C THR A 526 -15.16 0.49 -19.52
N ASP A 527 -15.89 1.22 -20.31
CA ASP A 527 -17.24 0.94 -20.75
C ASP A 527 -17.30 0.67 -22.27
N ASN A 528 -18.49 0.61 -22.85
CA ASN A 528 -18.69 0.45 -24.28
C ASN A 528 -18.51 1.75 -25.10
N ASN A 529 -17.89 2.79 -24.52
CA ASN A 529 -17.64 4.05 -25.20
C ASN A 529 -16.71 3.85 -26.39
N PRO A 530 -16.95 4.51 -27.56
CA PRO A 530 -16.10 4.41 -28.74
C PRO A 530 -14.62 4.78 -28.53
N ARG A 531 -14.27 5.49 -27.46
CA ARG A 531 -12.87 5.78 -27.11
C ARG A 531 -12.06 4.51 -26.84
N TRP A 532 -12.72 3.44 -26.41
CA TRP A 532 -12.11 2.13 -26.12
C TRP A 532 -12.14 1.16 -27.29
N ASN A 533 -12.56 1.64 -28.48
CA ASN A 533 -12.44 0.87 -29.71
C ASN A 533 -10.97 0.72 -30.14
N ARG A 534 -10.76 -0.20 -31.06
CA ARG A 534 -9.47 -0.38 -31.73
C ARG A 534 -8.93 0.99 -32.18
N PRO A 535 -7.71 1.40 -31.82
CA PRO A 535 -7.19 2.74 -32.12
C PRO A 535 -7.25 3.09 -33.62
N THR A 536 -6.95 2.12 -34.50
CA THR A 536 -7.03 2.32 -35.95
C THR A 536 -8.45 2.54 -36.50
N ALA A 537 -9.48 2.22 -35.73
CA ALA A 537 -10.90 2.42 -36.09
C ALA A 537 -11.50 3.68 -35.42
N THR A 538 -10.77 4.36 -34.58
CA THR A 538 -11.23 5.54 -33.83
C THR A 538 -10.82 6.81 -34.56
N SER A 539 -11.79 7.69 -34.89
CA SER A 539 -11.51 8.94 -35.63
C SER A 539 -10.67 9.96 -34.86
N ALA A 540 -10.63 9.83 -33.51
CA ALA A 540 -9.83 10.70 -32.64
C ALA A 540 -8.41 10.15 -32.40
N ALA A 541 -8.07 8.97 -32.94
CA ALA A 541 -6.72 8.43 -32.78
C ALA A 541 -5.72 9.17 -33.66
N MET A 542 -4.52 9.36 -33.11
CA MET A 542 -3.43 10.05 -33.76
C MET A 542 -2.23 9.11 -33.95
N TRP A 543 -1.61 9.19 -35.12
CA TRP A 543 -0.34 8.50 -35.36
C TRP A 543 0.79 9.15 -34.53
N ASP A 544 1.60 8.33 -33.91
CA ASP A 544 2.78 8.76 -33.14
C ASP A 544 4.03 8.07 -33.72
N ASP A 545 4.95 8.88 -34.23
CA ASP A 545 6.19 8.40 -34.85
C ASP A 545 7.14 7.75 -33.83
N ASN A 546 7.03 8.06 -32.54
CA ASN A 546 7.91 7.50 -31.53
C ASN A 546 7.60 6.01 -31.25
N CYS A 547 6.33 5.64 -31.16
CA CYS A 547 5.93 4.24 -31.01
C CYS A 547 5.66 3.54 -32.33
N GLN A 548 5.63 4.27 -33.46
CA GLN A 548 5.16 3.75 -34.76
C GLN A 548 3.77 3.12 -34.65
N CYS A 549 2.87 3.78 -33.93
CA CYS A 549 1.56 3.27 -33.61
C CYS A 549 0.49 4.37 -33.60
N PHE A 550 -0.80 4.00 -33.70
CA PHE A 550 -1.91 4.91 -33.42
C PHE A 550 -2.19 4.94 -31.92
N ARG A 551 -2.28 6.13 -31.35
CA ARG A 551 -2.74 6.34 -29.96
C ARG A 551 -4.17 6.82 -29.98
N GLY A 552 -5.01 6.17 -29.19
CA GLY A 552 -6.40 6.54 -28.94
C GLY A 552 -6.52 7.79 -28.07
N PRO A 553 -7.76 8.24 -27.80
CA PRO A 553 -8.02 9.37 -26.90
C PRO A 553 -7.56 9.11 -25.47
N ASP A 554 -6.96 10.13 -24.86
CA ASP A 554 -6.58 10.13 -23.44
C ASP A 554 -7.81 10.15 -22.52
N PHE A 555 -7.78 9.37 -21.43
CA PHE A 555 -8.79 9.38 -20.38
C PHE A 555 -8.14 9.13 -19.00
N GLY A 556 -8.51 9.91 -18.00
CA GLY A 556 -7.92 9.81 -16.66
C GLY A 556 -8.24 10.99 -15.76
N TRP A 557 -7.24 11.56 -15.08
CA TRP A 557 -7.40 12.58 -14.05
C TRP A 557 -6.61 13.84 -14.37
N SER A 558 -7.25 15.00 -14.21
CA SER A 558 -6.61 16.31 -14.35
C SER A 558 -5.74 16.67 -13.16
N THR A 559 -6.13 16.22 -11.96
CA THR A 559 -5.41 16.46 -10.70
C THR A 559 -5.06 15.12 -10.05
N PHE A 560 -4.16 14.36 -10.68
CA PHE A 560 -3.79 13.03 -10.18
C PHE A 560 -3.05 13.11 -8.85
N ILE A 561 -2.05 13.98 -8.76
CA ILE A 561 -1.27 14.28 -7.54
C ILE A 561 -0.82 15.74 -7.56
N SER A 562 -0.90 16.42 -6.41
CA SER A 562 -0.42 17.80 -6.27
C SER A 562 1.12 17.87 -6.25
N HIS A 563 1.68 18.99 -6.68
CA HIS A 563 3.11 19.27 -6.55
C HIS A 563 3.55 19.26 -5.08
N MET A 564 2.67 19.67 -4.15
CA MET A 564 2.93 19.60 -2.72
C MET A 564 3.15 18.15 -2.26
N HIS A 565 2.25 17.23 -2.57
CA HIS A 565 2.40 15.81 -2.22
C HIS A 565 3.61 15.18 -2.91
N LEU A 566 3.88 15.54 -4.17
CA LEU A 566 5.07 15.08 -4.89
C LEU A 566 6.38 15.39 -4.16
N HIS A 567 6.45 16.57 -3.52
CA HIS A 567 7.65 17.02 -2.80
C HIS A 567 7.66 16.65 -1.32
N SER A 568 6.53 16.27 -0.74
CA SER A 568 6.42 15.96 0.71
C SER A 568 6.99 14.59 1.07
N ARG A 569 7.05 13.65 0.11
CA ARG A 569 7.50 12.27 0.30
C ARG A 569 8.53 11.86 -0.76
N SER A 570 8.82 10.57 -0.84
CA SER A 570 9.86 10.03 -1.74
C SER A 570 9.36 9.78 -3.19
N PHE A 571 8.38 10.55 -3.69
CA PHE A 571 7.92 10.41 -5.08
C PHE A 571 9.00 10.81 -6.10
N LEU A 572 9.81 11.84 -5.77
CA LEU A 572 10.89 12.38 -6.61
C LEU A 572 12.28 12.01 -6.06
N LYS A 573 12.49 10.73 -5.76
CA LYS A 573 13.78 10.25 -5.29
C LYS A 573 14.79 10.26 -6.42
N ASP A 574 16.00 10.75 -6.17
CA ASP A 574 17.03 11.04 -7.19
C ASP A 574 16.48 11.89 -8.36
N ASN A 575 15.46 12.72 -8.07
CA ASN A 575 14.78 13.56 -9.05
C ASN A 575 14.02 12.79 -10.16
N ASP A 576 13.72 11.53 -9.93
CA ASP A 576 13.00 10.66 -10.86
C ASP A 576 11.58 10.37 -10.35
N LEU A 577 10.60 10.48 -11.25
CA LEU A 577 9.23 10.03 -11.00
C LEU A 577 9.03 8.64 -11.59
N ILE A 578 8.56 7.70 -10.78
CA ILE A 578 8.22 6.34 -11.22
C ILE A 578 6.70 6.19 -11.24
N ILE A 579 6.19 5.78 -12.40
CA ILE A 579 4.78 5.50 -12.63
C ILE A 579 4.65 4.04 -13.00
N THR A 580 3.74 3.33 -12.33
CA THR A 580 3.35 2.00 -12.75
C THR A 580 1.88 2.00 -13.19
N ALA A 581 1.51 1.11 -14.09
CA ALA A 581 0.12 0.98 -14.49
C ALA A 581 -0.25 -0.44 -14.88
N ASP A 582 -1.54 -0.72 -14.72
CA ASP A 582 -2.18 -1.96 -15.12
C ASP A 582 -3.45 -1.68 -15.93
N PHE A 583 -3.79 -2.63 -16.80
CA PHE A 583 -5.01 -2.63 -17.58
C PHE A 583 -5.59 -4.04 -17.59
N ASN A 584 -6.41 -4.36 -16.57
CA ASN A 584 -6.81 -5.73 -16.23
C ASN A 584 -8.28 -6.01 -16.50
N ASP A 585 -8.60 -7.23 -17.00
CA ASP A 585 -9.97 -7.68 -17.20
C ASP A 585 -10.69 -7.94 -15.86
N LEU A 586 -11.80 -7.26 -15.65
CA LEU A 586 -12.71 -7.47 -14.52
C LEU A 586 -14.00 -8.20 -14.90
N THR A 587 -14.12 -8.74 -16.11
CA THR A 587 -15.35 -9.41 -16.59
C THR A 587 -15.81 -10.53 -15.65
N HIS A 588 -14.84 -11.21 -15.00
CA HIS A 588 -15.11 -12.27 -14.03
C HIS A 588 -15.81 -11.77 -12.74
N LEU A 589 -15.79 -10.45 -12.45
CA LEU A 589 -16.46 -9.85 -11.31
C LEU A 589 -17.88 -9.34 -11.61
N ILE A 590 -18.34 -9.42 -12.86
CA ILE A 590 -19.68 -8.94 -13.26
C ILE A 590 -20.77 -9.75 -12.59
N LYS A 591 -20.59 -11.07 -12.46
CA LYS A 591 -21.47 -11.96 -11.72
C LYS A 591 -20.70 -12.64 -10.61
N THR A 592 -20.84 -12.15 -9.40
CA THR A 592 -20.46 -12.91 -8.20
C THR A 592 -21.62 -13.87 -7.92
N GLU A 593 -21.42 -15.18 -8.11
CA GLU A 593 -22.34 -16.17 -7.58
C GLU A 593 -22.31 -16.05 -6.05
N VAL A 594 -23.29 -15.34 -5.48
CA VAL A 594 -23.55 -15.42 -4.05
C VAL A 594 -23.99 -16.87 -3.81
N PRO A 595 -23.36 -17.64 -2.92
CA PRO A 595 -23.92 -18.92 -2.51
C PRO A 595 -25.35 -18.65 -2.03
N VAL A 596 -26.34 -19.23 -2.70
CA VAL A 596 -27.73 -19.07 -2.33
C VAL A 596 -27.84 -19.55 -0.90
N ASN A 597 -28.09 -18.63 0.03
CA ASN A 597 -28.40 -18.97 1.40
C ASN A 597 -29.51 -20.03 1.35
N PRO A 598 -29.33 -21.25 1.89
CA PRO A 598 -30.41 -22.21 1.94
C PRO A 598 -31.56 -21.52 2.65
N ALA A 599 -32.68 -21.38 1.97
CA ALA A 599 -33.87 -20.69 2.44
C ALA A 599 -34.12 -21.11 3.88
N ARG A 600 -34.24 -20.14 4.78
CA ARG A 600 -34.76 -20.35 6.12
C ARG A 600 -36.04 -21.15 5.99
N PRO A 601 -36.19 -22.37 6.59
CA PRO A 601 -37.44 -23.07 6.50
C PRO A 601 -38.53 -22.18 7.08
N SER A 602 -39.55 -21.91 6.29
CA SER A 602 -40.76 -21.25 6.75
C SER A 602 -41.35 -22.13 7.85
N ASN A 603 -41.41 -21.60 9.08
CA ASN A 603 -42.17 -22.22 10.17
C ASN A 603 -43.64 -22.13 9.84
N ASP A 604 -44.16 -23.09 9.10
CA ASP A 604 -45.54 -23.47 9.18
C ASP A 604 -45.67 -24.42 10.38
N ILE A 605 -46.25 -23.89 11.42
CA ILE A 605 -46.66 -24.62 12.63
C ILE A 605 -47.82 -25.54 12.24
N THR A 606 -47.55 -26.84 12.18
CA THR A 606 -48.57 -27.85 12.36
C THR A 606 -48.13 -28.72 13.54
N ASP A 607 -49.00 -28.70 14.56
CA ASP A 607 -48.93 -29.55 15.76
C ASP A 607 -48.88 -31.03 15.35
N GLU A 608 -47.88 -31.78 15.84
CA GLU A 608 -48.00 -33.19 16.17
C GLU A 608 -46.87 -33.64 17.11
N ASP A 609 -47.19 -34.49 18.05
CA ASP A 609 -46.71 -34.97 19.33
C ASP A 609 -45.23 -35.39 19.48
N PRO A 610 -44.71 -35.45 20.74
CA PRO A 610 -43.29 -35.62 21.04
C PRO A 610 -42.84 -37.07 21.03
N ILE A 611 -41.78 -37.40 20.27
CA ILE A 611 -41.08 -38.69 20.36
C ILE A 611 -39.83 -38.52 21.25
N SER A 612 -39.69 -39.49 22.15
CA SER A 612 -38.87 -39.54 23.35
C SER A 612 -37.35 -39.54 23.13
N GLU A 613 -36.67 -38.85 24.03
CA GLU A 613 -35.25 -38.56 24.21
C GLU A 613 -34.33 -39.74 24.55
N VAL A 614 -34.61 -40.98 24.16
CA VAL A 614 -33.88 -42.17 24.65
C VAL A 614 -33.06 -42.93 23.60
N GLU A 615 -33.19 -42.66 22.31
CA GLU A 615 -32.51 -43.49 21.27
C GLU A 615 -31.26 -42.89 20.61
N MET A 616 -30.76 -41.75 21.03
CA MET A 616 -29.59 -41.09 20.39
C MET A 616 -28.30 -41.15 21.24
N ARG A 617 -28.16 -42.08 22.17
CA ARG A 617 -26.96 -42.21 23.03
C ARG A 617 -26.14 -43.48 22.87
N THR A 618 -26.34 -44.31 21.86
CA THR A 618 -25.69 -45.62 21.80
C THR A 618 -24.74 -45.88 20.61
N GLU A 619 -24.45 -44.94 19.73
CA GLU A 619 -23.53 -45.18 18.60
C GLU A 619 -22.26 -44.32 18.52
N VAL A 620 -21.90 -43.52 19.50
CA VAL A 620 -20.66 -42.70 19.50
C VAL A 620 -19.61 -43.19 20.51
N SER A 621 -19.63 -44.47 20.87
CA SER A 621 -18.70 -45.02 21.87
C SER A 621 -17.86 -46.18 21.33
N LYS A 622 -17.30 -46.14 20.14
CA LYS A 622 -16.20 -47.02 19.73
C LYS A 622 -15.41 -46.36 18.62
N HIS A 623 -14.37 -45.64 18.98
CA HIS A 623 -13.09 -45.32 18.30
C HIS A 623 -12.52 -44.01 18.85
N ARG A 624 -12.09 -44.05 20.12
CA ARG A 624 -11.08 -43.14 20.64
C ARG A 624 -9.87 -43.96 21.03
N GLU A 625 -8.95 -44.16 20.08
CA GLU A 625 -7.57 -44.39 20.44
C GLU A 625 -7.04 -43.16 21.15
N ALA A 626 -6.53 -43.33 22.35
CA ALA A 626 -5.94 -42.28 23.16
C ALA A 626 -4.68 -41.76 22.44
N ARG A 627 -4.78 -40.61 21.78
CA ARG A 627 -3.60 -39.83 21.46
C ARG A 627 -3.00 -39.35 22.77
N ALA A 628 -1.73 -39.69 23.00
CA ALA A 628 -0.93 -39.18 24.10
C ALA A 628 -1.07 -37.64 24.16
N ALA A 629 -1.37 -37.13 25.35
CA ALA A 629 -1.52 -35.67 25.53
C ALA A 629 -0.20 -34.99 25.16
N ASN A 630 -0.24 -33.99 24.29
CA ASN A 630 0.94 -33.21 23.89
C ASN A 630 1.48 -32.48 25.14
N PRO A 631 2.73 -32.78 25.61
CA PRO A 631 3.28 -32.25 26.84
C PRO A 631 3.54 -30.75 26.82
N CYS A 632 3.47 -30.12 25.61
CA CYS A 632 3.60 -28.69 25.42
C CYS A 632 2.24 -27.93 25.43
N ARG A 633 1.13 -28.57 25.79
CA ARG A 633 -0.16 -27.89 25.92
C ARG A 633 -0.81 -28.12 27.31
N PRO A 634 -0.99 -27.05 28.13
CA PRO A 634 -0.56 -25.65 27.91
C PRO A 634 0.97 -25.52 27.94
N ASN A 635 1.52 -24.46 27.30
CA ASN A 635 2.97 -24.22 27.26
C ASN A 635 3.53 -24.09 28.71
N PRO A 636 4.46 -24.97 29.15
CA PRO A 636 4.98 -24.96 30.51
C PRO A 636 6.12 -23.92 30.72
N CYS A 637 6.56 -23.22 29.67
CA CYS A 637 7.68 -22.29 29.71
C CYS A 637 7.25 -20.88 30.12
N PHE A 638 8.05 -20.21 30.97
CA PHE A 638 7.85 -18.83 31.37
C PHE A 638 8.58 -17.84 30.44
N SER A 639 8.33 -16.57 30.61
CA SER A 639 9.09 -15.48 30.00
C SER A 639 9.24 -15.57 28.46
N GLY A 640 8.20 -16.05 27.77
CA GLY A 640 8.21 -16.19 26.31
C GLY A 640 9.04 -17.38 25.79
N GLY A 641 9.49 -18.27 26.64
CA GLY A 641 10.21 -19.49 26.26
C GLY A 641 9.37 -20.39 25.35
N VAL A 642 10.02 -21.01 24.37
CA VAL A 642 9.41 -21.95 23.41
C VAL A 642 9.48 -23.37 23.94
N CYS A 643 8.34 -24.03 24.09
CA CYS A 643 8.27 -25.44 24.46
C CYS A 643 8.61 -26.32 23.27
N VAL A 644 9.56 -27.22 23.46
CA VAL A 644 9.98 -28.22 22.49
C VAL A 644 9.72 -29.61 23.07
N GLU A 645 8.98 -30.46 22.34
CA GLU A 645 8.77 -31.85 22.68
C GLU A 645 9.93 -32.70 22.13
N SER A 646 10.56 -33.45 23.00
CA SER A 646 11.56 -34.45 22.66
C SER A 646 11.32 -35.73 23.46
N GLU A 647 11.18 -36.85 22.80
CA GLU A 647 10.94 -38.17 23.41
C GLU A 647 9.75 -38.21 24.40
N GLY A 648 8.67 -37.47 24.06
CA GLY A 648 7.46 -37.41 24.91
C GLY A 648 7.59 -36.53 26.15
N GLN A 649 8.68 -35.75 26.28
CA GLN A 649 8.88 -34.79 27.37
C GLN A 649 8.96 -33.36 26.86
N ALA A 650 8.36 -32.41 27.62
CA ALA A 650 8.47 -31.00 27.35
C ALA A 650 9.78 -30.42 27.86
N SER A 651 10.52 -29.70 27.00
CA SER A 651 11.69 -28.91 27.37
C SER A 651 11.52 -27.46 26.91
N CYS A 652 12.11 -26.50 27.63
CA CYS A 652 11.98 -25.09 27.32
C CYS A 652 13.25 -24.52 26.67
N ARG A 653 13.11 -23.87 25.50
CA ARG A 653 14.13 -22.99 24.93
C ARG A 653 13.88 -21.57 25.39
N CYS A 654 14.81 -21.01 26.16
CA CYS A 654 14.67 -19.71 26.76
C CYS A 654 15.08 -18.60 25.78
N VAL A 655 14.44 -17.43 25.90
CA VAL A 655 14.72 -16.26 25.07
C VAL A 655 16.03 -15.62 25.52
N THR A 656 16.88 -15.27 24.55
CA THR A 656 18.13 -14.52 24.76
C THR A 656 18.06 -13.23 23.98
N THR A 657 18.35 -12.11 24.60
CA THR A 657 18.48 -10.79 23.98
C THR A 657 19.95 -10.34 24.04
N GLN A 658 20.27 -9.19 23.45
CA GLN A 658 21.63 -8.63 23.50
C GLN A 658 22.11 -8.29 24.91
N THR A 659 21.21 -8.09 25.85
CA THR A 659 21.52 -7.58 27.21
C THR A 659 21.10 -8.50 28.34
N THR A 660 20.11 -9.38 28.07
CA THR A 660 19.54 -10.27 29.06
C THR A 660 19.26 -11.65 28.46
N TYR A 661 19.34 -12.68 29.28
CA TYR A 661 18.89 -14.02 28.89
C TYR A 661 18.13 -14.67 30.03
N TYR A 662 17.14 -15.50 29.67
CA TYR A 662 16.42 -16.29 30.64
C TYR A 662 17.07 -17.66 30.76
N ALA A 663 17.13 -18.18 31.98
CA ALA A 663 17.69 -19.49 32.32
C ALA A 663 16.71 -20.27 33.23
N GLY A 664 17.09 -21.48 33.61
CA GLY A 664 16.24 -22.41 34.35
C GLY A 664 15.50 -23.39 33.45
N LYS A 665 14.97 -24.46 34.04
CA LYS A 665 14.29 -25.52 33.29
C LYS A 665 13.01 -25.08 32.56
N ARG A 666 12.43 -23.97 33.01
CA ARG A 666 11.20 -23.39 32.48
C ARG A 666 11.36 -21.90 32.10
N CYS A 667 12.58 -21.42 31.99
CA CYS A 667 12.93 -20.01 31.69
C CYS A 667 12.46 -19.04 32.79
N GLU A 668 12.52 -19.46 34.04
CA GLU A 668 12.07 -18.70 35.20
C GLU A 668 13.08 -17.72 35.77
N GLU A 669 14.36 -17.84 35.41
CA GLU A 669 15.45 -17.03 35.94
C GLU A 669 15.91 -15.98 34.93
N LEU A 670 15.78 -14.69 35.25
CA LEU A 670 16.33 -13.60 34.45
C LEU A 670 17.79 -13.31 34.81
N ASN A 671 18.67 -13.45 33.83
CA ASN A 671 20.08 -13.11 33.96
C ASN A 671 20.44 -11.89 33.07
N VAL A 672 21.31 -11.02 33.60
CA VAL A 672 21.84 -9.86 32.86
C VAL A 672 23.29 -10.10 32.54
N ASP A 673 23.73 -9.78 31.35
CA ASP A 673 25.15 -9.94 30.96
C ASP A 673 26.01 -8.99 31.79
N ARG A 674 26.91 -9.57 32.57
CA ARG A 674 27.82 -8.84 33.51
C ARG A 674 28.77 -7.88 32.80
N GLY A 675 29.06 -8.11 31.52
CA GLY A 675 29.90 -7.22 30.72
C GLY A 675 29.24 -5.86 30.48
N ILE A 676 27.93 -5.83 30.26
CA ILE A 676 27.16 -4.59 30.02
C ILE A 676 26.96 -3.81 31.33
N VAL A 677 26.72 -4.49 32.47
CA VAL A 677 26.61 -3.85 33.76
C VAL A 677 27.96 -3.18 34.13
N GLY A 678 29.07 -3.81 33.82
CA GLY A 678 30.41 -3.24 33.99
C GLY A 678 30.63 -1.98 33.13
N ALA A 679 30.17 -1.96 31.90
CA ALA A 679 30.29 -0.82 30.99
C ALA A 679 29.41 0.36 31.41
N LEU A 680 28.18 0.09 31.86
CA LEU A 680 27.27 1.15 32.39
C LEU A 680 27.77 1.77 33.70
N ILE A 681 28.32 0.98 34.64
CA ILE A 681 28.89 1.48 35.90
C ILE A 681 30.19 2.20 35.61
N GLY A 682 31.05 1.73 34.72
CA GLY A 682 32.27 2.39 34.28
C GLY A 682 32.02 3.74 33.61
N GLY A 683 30.99 3.81 32.72
CA GLY A 683 30.58 5.05 32.05
C GLY A 683 30.04 6.10 33.04
N ALA A 684 29.22 5.69 33.99
CA ALA A 684 28.67 6.59 35.01
C ALA A 684 29.77 7.11 35.98
N ALA A 685 30.72 6.26 36.39
CA ALA A 685 31.86 6.66 37.20
C ALA A 685 32.81 7.60 36.43
N GLY A 686 33.03 7.36 35.15
CA GLY A 686 33.84 8.21 34.26
C GLY A 686 33.26 9.63 34.11
N THR A 687 31.95 9.76 33.92
CA THR A 687 31.27 11.07 33.83
C THR A 687 31.29 11.85 35.15
N VAL A 688 31.16 11.19 36.30
CA VAL A 688 31.27 11.86 37.63
C VAL A 688 32.70 12.33 37.88
N ILE A 689 33.72 11.55 37.51
CA ILE A 689 35.13 11.94 37.65
C ILE A 689 35.46 13.12 36.74
N LEU A 690 34.95 13.12 35.50
CA LEU A 690 35.17 14.21 34.54
C LEU A 690 34.49 15.51 34.99
N THR A 691 33.30 15.46 35.53
CA THR A 691 32.60 16.64 36.10
C THR A 691 33.29 17.19 37.35
N LEU A 692 33.77 16.32 38.23
CA LEU A 692 34.56 16.74 39.39
C LEU A 692 35.92 17.37 39.01
N ALA A 693 36.57 16.85 37.96
CA ALA A 693 37.82 17.42 37.44
C ALA A 693 37.58 18.81 36.82
N ILE A 694 36.52 18.98 36.06
CA ILE A 694 36.13 20.27 35.46
C ILE A 694 35.79 21.28 36.56
N PHE A 695 35.06 20.88 37.63
CA PHE A 695 34.72 21.75 38.77
C PHE A 695 35.97 22.18 39.56
N THR A 696 36.97 21.29 39.69
CA THR A 696 38.24 21.63 40.37
C THR A 696 39.12 22.56 39.53
N VAL A 697 39.10 22.46 38.22
CA VAL A 697 39.82 23.37 37.32
C VAL A 697 39.17 24.76 37.32
N ILE A 698 37.85 24.84 37.31
CA ILE A 698 37.11 26.12 37.36
C ILE A 698 37.31 26.81 38.71
N ARG A 699 37.38 26.08 39.84
CA ARG A 699 37.66 26.65 41.16
C ARG A 699 39.11 27.13 41.37
N ARG A 700 40.07 26.66 40.53
CA ARG A 700 41.47 27.16 40.56
C ARG A 700 41.70 28.34 39.61
N ALA A 701 40.72 28.64 38.75
CA ALA A 701 40.79 29.77 37.80
C ALA A 701 40.00 31.00 38.27
N GLN A 702 39.32 30.94 39.43
CA GLN A 702 38.77 32.04 40.20
C GLN A 702 39.66 32.25 41.47
#